data_096351eaa8f280ade92733e2406bb1fd
#
_entry.id   096351eaa8f280ade92733e2406bb1fd
#
_cell.length_a   1.000
_cell.length_b   1.000
_cell.length_c   1.000
_cell.angle_alpha   90.00
_cell.angle_beta   90.00
_cell.angle_gamma   90.00
#
_symmetry.space_group_name_H-M   'P 1'
#
loop_
_entity.id
_entity.type
_entity.pdbx_description
1 polymer ?
#
loop_
_entity_poly.entity_id
_entity_poly.type
_entity_poly.pdbx_seq_one_letter_code
_entity_poly.pdbx_strand_id
1 'polypeptide(L)'
;MMAEFKLHSNYAPTGDQPQAIDALVKGFKEGNQCQTLLGVTGSGKTFTMANVIAQLNKPTLILAHNKTLAAQLYGEFKEFFPENAVEYFVSYYDYYQPEAYVPSTDTYIEKDSSINDEIDKLRHSATAALIERKDVIVVSSVSCIYGIGSMENYRDLMISLRKGMQKDRDEVIRQLIDNQYTRSELDFKRGQFRVKGDVLDILPVSTFEDGIRVEFFGDEIERISEFDILTGEVKRNLNFVAIFPASHYVVPKEQIETAIKGIEAELEEQIKYFKENDKLLEAQRIAERTRFDIEMLRETGFCSGIENYSRYMSNMEPGGTPQTLMNFFGDDYLIIIDESHITLPQVRGMYAGDRARKTTLVDYGFRLPSALDNRPLNFEEFEQKIDQILFVSATPSNYEAEHELLRAEQIIRPTGLLDPEIDVRPIKGQIDDLISEVNKEVAQNNKVLVTTLTKRMAEDLTDYMKEVGIKVKYLHSDIDTLERTEIVRDLRMGVFDVLVGINLLREGLDIPEITLVAILDADKEGFLRSETSLVQTIGRAARNVNGHVIMYADTITDSMNKAITETKRRRKIQDDYNQEHHITPKTIKKDIRDLISTGNDVKAEIDMEKEIESMTEKELKQAIEKVTKKMNQAAAELNFEEAARLRDERNELKCALRDL
;
A
#
# COMPACT_ATOMS: atom_id res chain seq x y z
N MET A 1 -27.71 3.84 17.34
CA MET A 1 -26.75 3.10 18.16
C MET A 1 -25.39 3.46 17.58
N MET A 2 -24.41 3.82 18.39
CA MET A 2 -23.03 3.96 17.89
C MET A 2 -22.62 2.57 17.39
N ALA A 3 -22.08 2.49 16.18
CA ALA A 3 -21.53 1.26 15.65
C ALA A 3 -20.33 0.88 16.53
N GLU A 4 -20.29 -0.34 17.04
CA GLU A 4 -19.23 -0.85 17.90
C GLU A 4 -18.34 -1.80 17.09
N PHE A 5 -17.03 -1.77 17.38
CA PHE A 5 -16.12 -2.77 16.82
C PHE A 5 -16.36 -4.12 17.45
N LYS A 6 -16.64 -5.13 16.63
CA LYS A 6 -16.86 -6.51 17.03
C LYS A 6 -15.66 -7.37 16.61
N LEU A 7 -14.80 -7.67 17.57
CA LEU A 7 -13.64 -8.53 17.35
C LEU A 7 -14.07 -10.00 17.26
N HIS A 8 -13.77 -10.65 16.16
CA HIS A 8 -13.91 -12.08 15.95
C HIS A 8 -12.55 -12.76 15.99
N SER A 9 -12.38 -13.75 16.86
CA SER A 9 -11.15 -14.53 16.96
C SER A 9 -11.43 -15.92 17.52
N ASN A 10 -10.71 -16.90 16.99
CA ASN A 10 -10.74 -18.28 17.47
C ASN A 10 -9.81 -18.52 18.69
N TYR A 11 -9.08 -17.49 19.12
CA TYR A 11 -8.13 -17.55 20.24
C TYR A 11 -8.28 -16.33 21.15
N ALA A 12 -7.90 -16.52 22.42
CA ALA A 12 -7.86 -15.47 23.42
C ALA A 12 -6.44 -14.91 23.56
N PRO A 13 -6.27 -13.68 24.08
CA PRO A 13 -4.96 -13.14 24.41
C PRO A 13 -4.18 -14.04 25.37
N THR A 14 -2.90 -14.30 25.08
CA THR A 14 -2.01 -15.16 25.85
C THR A 14 -0.65 -14.51 26.07
N GLY A 15 0.15 -15.05 27.00
CA GLY A 15 1.47 -14.51 27.32
C GLY A 15 1.40 -13.10 27.87
N ASP A 16 2.14 -12.18 27.29
CA ASP A 16 2.18 -10.75 27.65
C ASP A 16 1.00 -9.96 27.09
N GLN A 17 0.23 -10.52 26.14
CA GLN A 17 -0.84 -9.81 25.43
C GLN A 17 -1.89 -9.21 26.38
N PRO A 18 -2.46 -9.94 27.36
CA PRO A 18 -3.46 -9.37 28.27
C PRO A 18 -2.95 -8.12 28.99
N GLN A 19 -1.73 -8.20 29.54
CA GLN A 19 -1.14 -7.08 30.29
C GLN A 19 -0.82 -5.89 29.37
N ALA A 20 -0.32 -6.16 28.16
CA ALA A 20 -0.04 -5.12 27.16
C ALA A 20 -1.32 -4.42 26.70
N ILE A 21 -2.38 -5.17 26.41
CA ILE A 21 -3.70 -4.64 26.01
C ILE A 21 -4.26 -3.75 27.13
N ASP A 22 -4.32 -4.28 28.37
CA ASP A 22 -4.87 -3.54 29.50
C ASP A 22 -4.10 -2.24 29.78
N ALA A 23 -2.77 -2.31 29.74
CA ALA A 23 -1.92 -1.12 29.96
C ALA A 23 -2.13 -0.06 28.86
N LEU A 24 -2.14 -0.45 27.59
CA LEU A 24 -2.33 0.45 26.45
C LEU A 24 -3.73 1.08 26.47
N VAL A 25 -4.78 0.28 26.65
CA VAL A 25 -6.16 0.76 26.69
C VAL A 25 -6.38 1.71 27.87
N LYS A 26 -5.85 1.35 29.04
CA LYS A 26 -5.92 2.20 30.22
C LYS A 26 -5.22 3.55 29.99
N GLY A 27 -3.97 3.51 29.48
CA GLY A 27 -3.21 4.72 29.20
C GLY A 27 -3.91 5.65 28.21
N PHE A 28 -4.49 5.14 27.11
CA PHE A 28 -5.26 5.95 26.18
C PHE A 28 -6.54 6.54 26.81
N LYS A 29 -7.24 5.77 27.63
CA LYS A 29 -8.42 6.27 28.35
C LYS A 29 -8.08 7.32 29.41
N GLU A 30 -6.87 7.29 29.95
CA GLU A 30 -6.33 8.29 30.88
C GLU A 30 -5.79 9.55 30.18
N GLY A 31 -5.78 9.55 28.82
CA GLY A 31 -5.39 10.70 28.01
C GLY A 31 -3.94 10.69 27.51
N ASN A 32 -3.24 9.57 27.60
CA ASN A 32 -1.93 9.45 26.97
C ASN A 32 -2.05 9.68 25.46
N GLN A 33 -1.25 10.59 24.91
CA GLN A 33 -1.21 10.84 23.48
C GLN A 33 -0.37 9.82 22.74
N CYS A 34 0.81 9.49 23.26
CA CYS A 34 1.77 8.61 22.60
C CYS A 34 2.07 7.39 23.47
N GLN A 35 1.96 6.20 22.91
CA GLN A 35 2.33 4.95 23.58
C GLN A 35 3.07 4.02 22.62
N THR A 36 3.90 3.14 23.16
CA THR A 36 4.67 2.16 22.38
C THR A 36 4.33 0.73 22.78
N LEU A 37 4.04 -0.11 21.79
CA LEU A 37 4.04 -1.55 21.88
C LEU A 37 5.37 -2.11 21.35
N LEU A 38 6.29 -2.45 22.25
CA LEU A 38 7.49 -3.18 21.91
C LEU A 38 7.12 -4.67 21.78
N GLY A 39 6.92 -5.13 20.56
CA GLY A 39 6.50 -6.50 20.30
C GLY A 39 7.49 -7.26 19.42
N VAL A 40 8.06 -8.36 19.94
CA VAL A 40 8.95 -9.19 19.13
C VAL A 40 8.23 -9.84 17.95
N THR A 41 8.98 -10.25 16.96
CA THR A 41 8.43 -10.97 15.80
C THR A 41 7.75 -12.27 16.25
N GLY A 42 6.51 -12.47 15.82
CA GLY A 42 5.72 -13.67 16.17
C GLY A 42 5.04 -13.63 17.54
N SER A 43 5.07 -12.50 18.26
CA SER A 43 4.33 -12.34 19.53
C SER A 43 2.83 -12.08 19.37
N GLY A 44 2.35 -11.86 18.13
CA GLY A 44 0.94 -11.57 17.86
C GLY A 44 0.58 -10.09 18.01
N LYS A 45 1.46 -9.17 17.61
CA LYS A 45 1.23 -7.72 17.66
C LYS A 45 -0.09 -7.29 17.01
N THR A 46 -0.42 -7.84 15.82
CA THR A 46 -1.66 -7.53 15.10
C THR A 46 -2.89 -7.84 15.94
N PHE A 47 -2.89 -8.97 16.64
CA PHE A 47 -3.99 -9.34 17.51
C PHE A 47 -4.12 -8.41 18.74
N THR A 48 -3.00 -7.96 19.28
CA THR A 48 -2.97 -6.94 20.35
C THR A 48 -3.53 -5.61 19.84
N MET A 49 -3.11 -5.16 18.65
CA MET A 49 -3.69 -3.96 18.02
C MET A 49 -5.21 -4.08 17.85
N ALA A 50 -5.69 -5.22 17.35
CA ALA A 50 -7.12 -5.47 17.16
C ALA A 50 -7.91 -5.39 18.49
N ASN A 51 -7.37 -5.95 19.58
CA ASN A 51 -7.98 -5.85 20.91
C ASN A 51 -7.99 -4.42 21.44
N VAL A 52 -6.93 -3.64 21.21
CA VAL A 52 -6.88 -2.22 21.60
C VAL A 52 -7.94 -1.42 20.84
N ILE A 53 -8.07 -1.62 19.51
CA ILE A 53 -9.09 -0.96 18.68
C ILE A 53 -10.50 -1.30 19.20
N ALA A 54 -10.79 -2.58 19.43
CA ALA A 54 -12.11 -3.02 19.90
C ALA A 54 -12.48 -2.41 21.24
N GLN A 55 -11.53 -2.25 22.19
CA GLN A 55 -11.79 -1.73 23.52
C GLN A 55 -11.82 -0.20 23.59
N LEU A 56 -11.11 0.50 22.69
CA LEU A 56 -11.18 1.96 22.58
C LEU A 56 -12.39 2.43 21.78
N ASN A 57 -12.82 1.62 20.83
CA ASN A 57 -13.99 1.88 19.97
C ASN A 57 -13.88 3.21 19.21
N LYS A 58 -12.70 3.52 18.67
CA LYS A 58 -12.40 4.74 17.89
C LYS A 58 -12.10 4.41 16.44
N PRO A 59 -12.49 5.26 15.46
CA PRO A 59 -11.99 5.14 14.11
C PRO A 59 -10.47 5.05 14.12
N THR A 60 -9.88 4.16 13.32
CA THR A 60 -8.45 3.86 13.42
C THR A 60 -7.77 3.94 12.06
N LEU A 61 -6.66 4.69 11.99
CA LEU A 61 -5.73 4.69 10.88
C LEU A 61 -4.53 3.81 11.22
N ILE A 62 -4.30 2.77 10.44
CA ILE A 62 -3.12 1.91 10.56
C ILE A 62 -2.16 2.26 9.44
N LEU A 63 -0.95 2.74 9.78
CA LEU A 63 0.06 3.16 8.83
C LEU A 63 1.17 2.12 8.73
N ALA A 64 1.39 1.62 7.51
CA ALA A 64 2.45 0.69 7.17
C ALA A 64 3.42 1.33 6.16
N HIS A 65 4.70 0.96 6.24
CA HIS A 65 5.75 1.58 5.42
C HIS A 65 5.73 1.15 3.93
N ASN A 66 4.97 0.11 3.55
CA ASN A 66 4.82 -0.33 2.17
C ASN A 66 3.47 -0.98 1.87
N LYS A 67 3.18 -1.17 0.56
CA LYS A 67 1.93 -1.77 0.07
C LYS A 67 1.75 -3.22 0.52
N THR A 68 2.81 -4.02 0.53
CA THR A 68 2.75 -5.46 0.87
C THR A 68 2.36 -5.68 2.33
N LEU A 69 2.99 -4.95 3.25
CA LEU A 69 2.64 -5.00 4.66
C LEU A 69 1.23 -4.46 4.91
N ALA A 70 0.87 -3.36 4.23
CA ALA A 70 -0.48 -2.81 4.31
C ALA A 70 -1.54 -3.83 3.82
N ALA A 71 -1.28 -4.56 2.73
CA ALA A 71 -2.18 -5.60 2.22
C ALA A 71 -2.31 -6.77 3.20
N GLN A 72 -1.21 -7.20 3.82
CA GLN A 72 -1.23 -8.24 4.84
C GLN A 72 -2.08 -7.81 6.05
N LEU A 73 -1.83 -6.62 6.60
CA LEU A 73 -2.59 -6.09 7.73
C LEU A 73 -4.08 -5.94 7.38
N TYR A 74 -4.38 -5.42 6.19
CA TYR A 74 -5.75 -5.31 5.70
C TYR A 74 -6.48 -6.66 5.73
N GLY A 75 -5.85 -7.72 5.22
CA GLY A 75 -6.41 -9.08 5.26
C GLY A 75 -6.64 -9.58 6.68
N GLU A 76 -5.64 -9.42 7.57
CA GLU A 76 -5.73 -9.84 8.97
C GLU A 76 -6.85 -9.06 9.71
N PHE A 77 -6.95 -7.73 9.53
CA PHE A 77 -7.99 -6.93 10.16
C PHE A 77 -9.38 -7.22 9.61
N LYS A 78 -9.53 -7.57 8.32
CA LYS A 78 -10.82 -8.05 7.77
C LYS A 78 -11.29 -9.35 8.41
N GLU A 79 -10.36 -10.26 8.71
CA GLU A 79 -10.68 -11.49 9.44
C GLU A 79 -11.11 -11.19 10.89
N PHE A 80 -10.45 -10.22 11.55
CA PHE A 80 -10.79 -9.82 12.92
C PHE A 80 -12.09 -9.02 13.03
N PHE A 81 -12.44 -8.23 12.01
CA PHE A 81 -13.58 -7.31 12.02
C PHE A 81 -14.50 -7.48 10.80
N PRO A 82 -15.08 -8.67 10.59
CA PRO A 82 -15.88 -8.96 9.38
C PRO A 82 -17.18 -8.15 9.30
N GLU A 83 -17.70 -7.61 10.42
CA GLU A 83 -18.92 -6.81 10.48
C GLU A 83 -18.66 -5.29 10.40
N ASN A 84 -17.41 -4.87 10.57
CA ASN A 84 -17.01 -3.47 10.56
C ASN A 84 -16.38 -3.05 9.22
N ALA A 85 -16.26 -1.76 8.98
CA ALA A 85 -15.60 -1.27 7.78
C ALA A 85 -14.09 -1.34 7.94
N VAL A 86 -13.47 -2.30 7.27
CA VAL A 86 -12.02 -2.38 7.13
C VAL A 86 -11.67 -2.01 5.71
N GLU A 87 -10.93 -0.92 5.53
CA GLU A 87 -10.67 -0.26 4.26
C GLU A 87 -9.17 -0.23 3.95
N TYR A 88 -8.84 -0.08 2.66
CA TYR A 88 -7.47 -0.10 2.17
C TYR A 88 -7.15 1.19 1.41
N PHE A 89 -6.08 1.89 1.80
CA PHE A 89 -5.73 3.17 1.21
C PHE A 89 -4.22 3.28 0.93
N VAL A 90 -3.81 2.85 -0.26
CA VAL A 90 -2.41 2.93 -0.71
C VAL A 90 -2.31 3.71 -2.02
N SER A 91 -1.11 3.90 -2.56
CA SER A 91 -0.94 4.50 -3.87
C SER A 91 -1.62 3.62 -4.94
N TYR A 92 -2.50 4.23 -5.73
CA TYR A 92 -3.25 3.55 -6.80
C TYR A 92 -2.46 3.38 -8.10
N TYR A 93 -1.19 3.77 -8.12
CA TYR A 93 -0.34 3.56 -9.29
C TYR A 93 0.33 2.17 -9.22
N ASP A 94 0.19 1.38 -10.30
CA ASP A 94 0.98 0.18 -10.53
C ASP A 94 2.39 0.56 -10.97
N TYR A 95 2.46 1.55 -11.86
CA TYR A 95 3.69 2.21 -12.28
C TYR A 95 3.54 3.72 -12.08
N TYR A 96 4.57 4.37 -11.57
CA TYR A 96 4.59 5.80 -11.36
C TYR A 96 5.97 6.40 -11.62
N GLN A 97 6.08 7.15 -12.71
CA GLN A 97 7.20 8.03 -12.99
C GLN A 97 6.76 9.47 -12.74
N PRO A 98 7.26 10.13 -11.69
CA PRO A 98 6.89 11.51 -11.42
C PRO A 98 7.46 12.43 -12.49
N GLU A 99 6.70 13.48 -12.82
CA GLU A 99 7.19 14.59 -13.63
C GLU A 99 8.48 15.17 -13.02
N ALA A 100 9.53 15.31 -13.81
CA ALA A 100 10.81 15.85 -13.35
C ALA A 100 11.55 16.59 -14.48
N TYR A 101 12.44 17.46 -14.11
CA TYR A 101 13.37 18.08 -15.05
C TYR A 101 14.80 17.97 -14.55
N VAL A 102 15.72 17.57 -15.44
CA VAL A 102 17.14 17.43 -15.17
C VAL A 102 17.90 18.54 -15.89
N PRO A 103 18.24 19.66 -15.21
CA PRO A 103 18.85 20.81 -15.84
C PRO A 103 20.21 20.52 -16.51
N SER A 104 20.99 19.59 -15.96
CA SER A 104 22.33 19.27 -16.49
C SER A 104 22.31 18.62 -17.88
N THR A 105 21.20 17.97 -18.25
CA THR A 105 20.99 17.30 -19.55
C THR A 105 19.89 17.91 -20.38
N ASP A 106 19.27 18.99 -19.91
CA ASP A 106 18.06 19.62 -20.49
C ASP A 106 16.97 18.57 -20.82
N THR A 107 16.77 17.63 -19.89
CA THR A 107 15.84 16.50 -20.09
C THR A 107 14.59 16.70 -19.24
N TYR A 108 13.45 16.88 -19.91
CA TYR A 108 12.14 16.84 -19.28
C TYR A 108 11.60 15.40 -19.28
N ILE A 109 11.22 14.93 -18.11
CA ILE A 109 10.59 13.63 -17.90
C ILE A 109 9.12 13.90 -17.66
N GLU A 110 8.29 13.50 -18.59
CA GLU A 110 6.84 13.61 -18.46
C GLU A 110 6.33 12.64 -17.37
N LYS A 111 5.24 13.05 -16.67
CA LYS A 111 4.55 12.14 -15.76
C LYS A 111 4.00 10.96 -16.55
N ASP A 112 4.44 9.76 -16.21
CA ASP A 112 3.91 8.51 -16.73
C ASP A 112 3.38 7.66 -15.58
N SER A 113 2.17 7.14 -15.73
CA SER A 113 1.54 6.35 -14.66
C SER A 113 0.44 5.47 -15.19
N SER A 114 0.39 4.23 -14.70
CA SER A 114 -0.76 3.35 -14.84
C SER A 114 -1.55 3.31 -13.54
N ILE A 115 -2.86 3.48 -13.64
CA ILE A 115 -3.77 3.46 -12.49
C ILE A 115 -4.34 2.06 -12.34
N ASN A 116 -4.27 1.53 -11.12
CA ASN A 116 -4.95 0.31 -10.74
C ASN A 116 -6.38 0.63 -10.29
N ASP A 117 -7.35 0.23 -11.11
CA ASP A 117 -8.77 0.50 -10.85
C ASP A 117 -9.30 -0.14 -9.57
N GLU A 118 -8.76 -1.30 -9.16
CA GLU A 118 -9.14 -1.93 -7.90
C GLU A 118 -8.69 -1.13 -6.70
N ILE A 119 -7.44 -0.67 -6.70
CA ILE A 119 -6.91 0.16 -5.62
C ILE A 119 -7.63 1.51 -5.58
N ASP A 120 -7.93 2.10 -6.74
CA ASP A 120 -8.68 3.35 -6.80
C ASP A 120 -10.09 3.21 -6.23
N LYS A 121 -10.81 2.11 -6.56
CA LYS A 121 -12.09 1.76 -5.92
C LYS A 121 -11.97 1.69 -4.40
N LEU A 122 -10.96 0.99 -3.88
CA LEU A 122 -10.75 0.83 -2.43
C LEU A 122 -10.46 2.17 -1.75
N ARG A 123 -9.77 3.10 -2.42
CA ARG A 123 -9.55 4.46 -1.91
C ARG A 123 -10.85 5.26 -1.80
N HIS A 124 -11.71 5.17 -2.81
CA HIS A 124 -13.04 5.77 -2.76
C HIS A 124 -13.93 5.13 -1.69
N SER A 125 -13.86 3.80 -1.52
CA SER A 125 -14.54 3.09 -0.43
C SER A 125 -14.10 3.61 0.94
N ALA A 126 -12.79 3.78 1.15
CA ALA A 126 -12.25 4.26 2.42
C ALA A 126 -12.75 5.68 2.78
N THR A 127 -12.72 6.62 1.83
CA THR A 127 -13.20 7.99 2.08
C THR A 127 -14.71 8.04 2.29
N ALA A 128 -15.49 7.25 1.55
CA ALA A 128 -16.93 7.12 1.75
C ALA A 128 -17.26 6.55 3.13
N ALA A 129 -16.61 5.44 3.51
CA ALA A 129 -16.82 4.81 4.81
C ALA A 129 -16.53 5.75 5.98
N LEU A 130 -15.45 6.54 5.91
CA LEU A 130 -15.11 7.54 6.95
C LEU A 130 -16.15 8.65 7.11
N ILE A 131 -16.87 9.00 6.03
CA ILE A 131 -17.97 9.98 6.10
C ILE A 131 -19.24 9.35 6.67
N GLU A 132 -19.54 8.10 6.30
CA GLU A 132 -20.81 7.44 6.62
C GLU A 132 -20.81 6.72 7.98
N ARG A 133 -19.63 6.24 8.44
CA ARG A 133 -19.51 5.33 9.59
C ARG A 133 -18.49 5.86 10.60
N LYS A 134 -18.56 5.31 11.83
CA LYS A 134 -17.59 5.55 12.90
C LYS A 134 -16.76 4.32 13.27
N ASP A 135 -17.22 3.14 12.89
CA ASP A 135 -16.56 1.85 13.09
C ASP A 135 -15.67 1.50 11.89
N VAL A 136 -14.72 2.39 11.57
CA VAL A 136 -13.86 2.29 10.39
C VAL A 136 -12.41 2.09 10.78
N ILE A 137 -11.77 1.09 10.19
CA ILE A 137 -10.32 0.87 10.23
C ILE A 137 -9.79 1.09 8.81
N VAL A 138 -8.89 2.03 8.61
CA VAL A 138 -8.21 2.22 7.32
C VAL A 138 -6.77 1.78 7.45
N VAL A 139 -6.38 0.77 6.68
CA VAL A 139 -4.97 0.36 6.55
C VAL A 139 -4.36 1.09 5.37
N SER A 140 -3.33 1.88 5.63
CA SER A 140 -2.72 2.76 4.64
C SER A 140 -1.21 2.63 4.58
N SER A 141 -0.65 2.99 3.43
CA SER A 141 0.76 3.36 3.30
C SER A 141 0.95 4.86 3.57
N VAL A 142 2.16 5.38 3.37
CA VAL A 142 2.42 6.84 3.44
C VAL A 142 1.55 7.69 2.51
N SER A 143 0.75 7.08 1.64
CA SER A 143 -0.22 7.77 0.80
C SER A 143 -1.24 8.59 1.60
N CYS A 144 -1.49 8.26 2.86
CA CYS A 144 -2.42 8.98 3.74
C CYS A 144 -1.98 10.42 4.06
N ILE A 145 -0.70 10.77 3.89
CA ILE A 145 -0.18 12.12 4.14
C ILE A 145 -0.15 13.00 2.89
N TYR A 146 -0.52 12.46 1.72
CA TYR A 146 -0.61 13.22 0.47
C TYR A 146 -1.99 13.88 0.33
N GLY A 147 -2.01 15.05 -0.32
CA GLY A 147 -3.25 15.75 -0.62
C GLY A 147 -4.19 14.93 -1.50
N ILE A 148 -5.47 14.87 -1.14
CA ILE A 148 -6.51 14.16 -1.89
C ILE A 148 -7.71 15.03 -2.26
N GLY A 149 -7.58 16.36 -2.15
CA GLY A 149 -8.69 17.30 -2.39
C GLY A 149 -9.41 17.71 -1.09
N SER A 150 -10.44 18.56 -1.21
CA SER A 150 -11.19 19.06 -0.06
C SER A 150 -12.21 18.04 0.45
N MET A 151 -12.10 17.67 1.73
CA MET A 151 -13.08 16.82 2.40
C MET A 151 -14.48 17.48 2.42
N GLU A 152 -14.53 18.79 2.65
CA GLU A 152 -15.79 19.54 2.66
C GLU A 152 -16.47 19.46 1.31
N ASN A 153 -15.75 19.75 0.20
CA ASN A 153 -16.29 19.66 -1.15
C ASN A 153 -16.75 18.24 -1.47
N TYR A 154 -15.97 17.23 -1.11
CA TYR A 154 -16.31 15.82 -1.36
C TYR A 154 -17.59 15.40 -0.63
N ARG A 155 -17.77 15.86 0.61
CA ARG A 155 -18.99 15.60 1.41
C ARG A 155 -20.19 16.42 0.90
N ASP A 156 -19.99 17.71 0.61
CA ASP A 156 -21.07 18.62 0.25
C ASP A 156 -21.62 18.33 -1.15
N LEU A 157 -20.83 17.76 -2.03
CA LEU A 157 -21.24 17.30 -3.36
C LEU A 157 -21.86 15.89 -3.35
N MET A 158 -21.90 15.20 -2.21
CA MET A 158 -22.57 13.92 -2.07
C MET A 158 -24.07 14.03 -2.41
N ILE A 159 -24.56 13.19 -3.32
CA ILE A 159 -25.96 13.14 -3.71
C ILE A 159 -26.70 12.19 -2.76
N SER A 160 -27.56 12.76 -1.91
CA SER A 160 -28.37 12.02 -0.97
C SER A 160 -29.75 11.74 -1.58
N LEU A 161 -30.12 10.48 -1.73
CA LEU A 161 -31.41 10.06 -2.28
C LEU A 161 -32.18 9.20 -1.26
N ARG A 162 -33.48 9.49 -1.10
CA ARG A 162 -34.34 8.76 -0.18
C ARG A 162 -35.63 8.36 -0.88
N LYS A 163 -36.14 7.18 -0.55
CA LYS A 163 -37.47 6.75 -1.00
C LYS A 163 -38.53 7.75 -0.54
N GLY A 164 -39.44 8.16 -1.45
CA GLY A 164 -40.48 9.16 -1.22
C GLY A 164 -40.01 10.62 -1.26
N MET A 165 -38.73 10.86 -1.61
CA MET A 165 -38.18 12.19 -1.74
C MET A 165 -38.70 12.85 -3.05
N GLN A 166 -39.13 14.11 -2.97
CA GLN A 166 -39.46 14.91 -4.13
C GLN A 166 -38.14 15.48 -4.71
N LYS A 167 -37.73 14.98 -5.86
CA LYS A 167 -36.53 15.39 -6.56
C LYS A 167 -36.61 15.00 -8.03
N ASP A 168 -36.45 15.99 -8.91
CA ASP A 168 -36.47 15.77 -10.34
C ASP A 168 -35.31 14.87 -10.80
N ARG A 169 -35.62 13.90 -11.65
CA ARG A 169 -34.63 12.98 -12.25
C ARG A 169 -33.51 13.76 -12.98
N ASP A 170 -33.87 14.79 -13.75
CA ASP A 170 -32.89 15.57 -14.54
C ASP A 170 -32.01 16.45 -13.65
N GLU A 171 -32.47 16.79 -12.45
CA GLU A 171 -31.63 17.42 -11.43
C GLU A 171 -30.60 16.43 -10.91
N VAL A 172 -30.98 15.20 -10.61
CA VAL A 172 -30.02 14.14 -10.18
C VAL A 172 -28.99 13.86 -11.27
N ILE A 173 -29.42 13.81 -12.53
CA ILE A 173 -28.50 13.62 -13.67
C ILE A 173 -27.50 14.76 -13.76
N ARG A 174 -27.93 16.01 -13.59
CA ARG A 174 -27.01 17.16 -13.57
C ARG A 174 -26.00 17.08 -12.43
N GLN A 175 -26.44 16.71 -11.22
CA GLN A 175 -25.58 16.51 -10.08
C GLN A 175 -24.57 15.38 -10.31
N LEU A 176 -24.94 14.28 -10.98
CA LEU A 176 -24.01 13.22 -11.34
C LEU A 176 -22.94 13.72 -12.32
N ILE A 177 -23.33 14.49 -13.34
CA ILE A 177 -22.37 15.08 -14.30
C ILE A 177 -21.42 16.05 -13.58
N ASP A 178 -21.95 16.90 -12.71
CA ASP A 178 -21.14 17.84 -11.91
C ASP A 178 -20.17 17.09 -10.97
N ASN A 179 -20.54 15.90 -10.52
CA ASN A 179 -19.71 14.96 -9.74
C ASN A 179 -18.79 14.08 -10.62
N GLN A 180 -18.64 14.41 -11.90
CA GLN A 180 -17.77 13.72 -12.86
C GLN A 180 -18.19 12.28 -13.21
N TYR A 181 -19.44 11.89 -12.98
CA TYR A 181 -19.99 10.68 -13.56
C TYR A 181 -20.24 10.86 -15.06
N THR A 182 -19.95 9.82 -15.83
CA THR A 182 -20.17 9.82 -17.28
C THR A 182 -21.40 9.00 -17.65
N ARG A 183 -22.17 9.46 -18.66
CA ARG A 183 -23.30 8.71 -19.17
C ARG A 183 -22.81 7.62 -20.14
N SER A 184 -23.25 6.39 -19.94
CA SER A 184 -22.95 5.27 -20.85
C SER A 184 -24.17 4.35 -20.97
N GLU A 185 -24.49 3.94 -22.20
CA GLU A 185 -25.61 3.04 -22.48
C GLU A 185 -25.14 1.60 -22.78
N LEU A 186 -23.90 1.44 -23.30
CA LEU A 186 -23.40 0.15 -23.81
C LEU A 186 -22.44 -0.53 -22.86
N ASP A 187 -21.49 0.21 -22.31
CA ASP A 187 -20.43 -0.29 -21.45
C ASP A 187 -20.57 0.39 -20.08
N PHE A 188 -21.18 -0.34 -19.13
CA PHE A 188 -21.57 0.21 -17.84
C PHE A 188 -20.50 -0.08 -16.81
N LYS A 189 -19.63 0.91 -16.62
CA LYS A 189 -18.46 0.84 -15.72
C LYS A 189 -18.62 1.72 -14.49
N ARG A 190 -17.74 1.54 -13.55
CA ARG A 190 -17.57 2.35 -12.33
C ARG A 190 -17.49 3.84 -12.67
N GLY A 191 -18.19 4.68 -11.93
CA GLY A 191 -18.29 6.12 -12.18
C GLY A 191 -19.18 6.48 -13.38
N GLN A 192 -20.06 5.57 -13.78
CA GLN A 192 -21.00 5.82 -14.87
C GLN A 192 -22.46 5.69 -14.43
N PHE A 193 -23.35 6.29 -15.20
CA PHE A 193 -24.79 6.15 -15.06
C PHE A 193 -25.45 5.94 -16.42
N ARG A 194 -26.63 5.33 -16.41
CA ARG A 194 -27.49 5.17 -17.60
C ARG A 194 -28.93 5.51 -17.26
N VAL A 195 -29.67 5.96 -18.26
CA VAL A 195 -31.06 6.41 -18.10
C VAL A 195 -31.96 5.64 -19.05
N LYS A 196 -32.98 4.98 -18.53
CA LYS A 196 -33.98 4.24 -19.31
C LYS A 196 -35.37 4.65 -18.85
N GLY A 197 -36.02 5.58 -19.55
CA GLY A 197 -37.29 6.14 -19.13
C GLY A 197 -37.21 6.84 -17.78
N ASP A 198 -38.01 6.40 -16.82
CA ASP A 198 -38.01 6.94 -15.46
C ASP A 198 -37.05 6.18 -14.51
N VAL A 199 -36.16 5.36 -15.06
CA VAL A 199 -35.17 4.59 -14.30
C VAL A 199 -33.78 5.15 -14.52
N LEU A 200 -33.08 5.41 -13.44
CA LEU A 200 -31.68 5.84 -13.40
C LEU A 200 -30.85 4.76 -12.71
N ASP A 201 -29.98 4.12 -13.46
CA ASP A 201 -28.97 3.19 -12.94
C ASP A 201 -27.64 3.91 -12.76
N ILE A 202 -27.03 3.79 -11.60
CA ILE A 202 -25.76 4.43 -11.24
C ILE A 202 -24.80 3.33 -10.77
N LEU A 203 -23.58 3.30 -11.28
CA LEU A 203 -22.52 2.45 -10.74
C LEU A 203 -21.55 3.31 -9.94
N PRO A 204 -21.64 3.28 -8.59
CA PRO A 204 -20.78 4.07 -7.73
C PRO A 204 -19.31 3.77 -7.92
N VAL A 205 -18.45 4.76 -7.66
CA VAL A 205 -17.00 4.61 -7.79
C VAL A 205 -16.37 3.67 -6.77
N SER A 206 -17.06 3.37 -5.70
CA SER A 206 -16.62 2.47 -4.62
C SER A 206 -16.93 0.99 -4.85
N THR A 207 -17.58 0.62 -5.98
CA THR A 207 -17.97 -0.77 -6.29
C THR A 207 -17.79 -1.10 -7.76
N PHE A 208 -17.62 -2.39 -8.10
CA PHE A 208 -17.62 -2.91 -9.47
C PHE A 208 -18.87 -3.72 -9.82
N GLU A 209 -19.52 -4.30 -8.84
CA GLU A 209 -20.54 -5.32 -9.03
C GLU A 209 -21.95 -4.83 -8.72
N ASP A 210 -22.07 -3.89 -7.79
CA ASP A 210 -23.33 -3.46 -7.24
C ASP A 210 -23.74 -2.09 -7.77
N GLY A 211 -24.71 -2.06 -8.67
CA GLY A 211 -25.35 -0.85 -9.17
C GLY A 211 -26.48 -0.36 -8.27
N ILE A 212 -26.72 0.92 -8.26
CA ILE A 212 -27.86 1.55 -7.60
C ILE A 212 -28.87 1.92 -8.67
N ARG A 213 -30.10 1.40 -8.53
CA ARG A 213 -31.24 1.73 -9.38
C ARG A 213 -32.19 2.64 -8.63
N VAL A 214 -32.49 3.79 -9.23
CA VAL A 214 -33.44 4.77 -8.74
C VAL A 214 -34.60 4.84 -9.73
N GLU A 215 -35.80 4.52 -9.27
CA GLU A 215 -37.03 4.56 -10.07
C GLU A 215 -37.84 5.79 -9.66
N PHE A 216 -38.22 6.61 -10.65
CA PHE A 216 -39.00 7.83 -10.45
C PHE A 216 -40.43 7.64 -10.88
N PHE A 217 -41.34 8.29 -10.17
CA PHE A 217 -42.73 8.48 -10.60
C PHE A 217 -43.01 10.00 -10.63
N GLY A 218 -42.92 10.60 -11.81
CA GLY A 218 -42.84 12.05 -11.91
C GLY A 218 -41.57 12.59 -11.20
N ASP A 219 -41.77 13.52 -10.27
CA ASP A 219 -40.67 14.11 -9.48
C ASP A 219 -40.43 13.42 -8.12
N GLU A 220 -41.09 12.26 -7.89
CA GLU A 220 -40.90 11.49 -6.66
C GLU A 220 -40.05 10.24 -6.88
N ILE A 221 -39.11 9.99 -5.96
CA ILE A 221 -38.35 8.73 -5.93
C ILE A 221 -39.23 7.61 -5.35
N GLU A 222 -39.76 6.77 -6.22
CA GLU A 222 -40.66 5.67 -5.83
C GLU A 222 -39.90 4.52 -5.18
N ARG A 223 -38.76 4.13 -5.77
CA ARG A 223 -37.95 3.02 -5.29
C ARG A 223 -36.46 3.25 -5.50
N ILE A 224 -35.69 2.77 -4.52
CA ILE A 224 -34.22 2.66 -4.63
C ILE A 224 -33.87 1.20 -4.38
N SER A 225 -33.07 0.60 -5.25
CA SER A 225 -32.61 -0.77 -5.12
C SER A 225 -31.14 -0.94 -5.49
N GLU A 226 -30.49 -1.87 -4.83
CA GLU A 226 -29.17 -2.35 -5.20
C GLU A 226 -29.34 -3.58 -6.09
N PHE A 227 -28.65 -3.61 -7.22
CA PHE A 227 -28.75 -4.69 -8.21
C PHE A 227 -27.36 -5.12 -8.70
N ASP A 228 -27.27 -6.38 -9.06
CA ASP A 228 -26.07 -6.91 -9.70
C ASP A 228 -26.01 -6.45 -11.17
N ILE A 229 -24.89 -5.85 -11.57
CA ILE A 229 -24.76 -5.24 -12.90
C ILE A 229 -24.69 -6.27 -14.04
N LEU A 230 -24.24 -7.50 -13.78
CA LEU A 230 -24.12 -8.57 -14.76
C LEU A 230 -25.46 -9.25 -15.01
N THR A 231 -26.15 -9.61 -13.93
CA THR A 231 -27.43 -10.35 -14.00
C THR A 231 -28.64 -9.43 -14.07
N GLY A 232 -28.51 -8.17 -13.59
CA GLY A 232 -29.63 -7.24 -13.42
C GLY A 232 -30.54 -7.57 -12.24
N GLU A 233 -30.20 -8.59 -11.44
CA GLU A 233 -31.01 -9.04 -10.32
C GLU A 233 -30.98 -8.05 -9.15
N VAL A 234 -32.11 -7.73 -8.58
CA VAL A 234 -32.22 -6.85 -7.41
C VAL A 234 -31.79 -7.64 -6.17
N LYS A 235 -30.69 -7.21 -5.54
CA LYS A 235 -30.16 -7.81 -4.31
C LYS A 235 -30.97 -7.38 -3.09
N ARG A 236 -31.30 -6.08 -2.99
CA ARG A 236 -32.09 -5.51 -1.90
C ARG A 236 -32.73 -4.17 -2.25
N ASN A 237 -33.82 -3.81 -1.55
CA ASN A 237 -34.38 -2.47 -1.61
C ASN A 237 -33.78 -1.59 -0.52
N LEU A 238 -33.50 -0.34 -0.87
CA LEU A 238 -32.89 0.66 0.01
C LEU A 238 -33.90 1.76 0.33
N ASN A 239 -33.86 2.28 1.55
CA ASN A 239 -34.65 3.47 1.93
C ASN A 239 -33.85 4.76 1.69
N PHE A 240 -32.52 4.65 1.62
CA PHE A 240 -31.57 5.74 1.48
C PHE A 240 -30.31 5.26 0.77
N VAL A 241 -29.73 6.13 -0.04
CA VAL A 241 -28.39 5.93 -0.62
C VAL A 241 -27.65 7.28 -0.72
N ALA A 242 -26.35 7.26 -0.47
CA ALA A 242 -25.43 8.35 -0.71
C ALA A 242 -24.57 8.01 -1.93
N ILE A 243 -24.51 8.88 -2.92
CA ILE A 243 -23.64 8.75 -4.09
C ILE A 243 -22.53 9.79 -3.97
N PHE A 244 -21.32 9.32 -3.78
CA PHE A 244 -20.14 10.18 -3.66
C PHE A 244 -19.59 10.59 -5.02
N PRO A 245 -18.86 11.72 -5.14
CA PRO A 245 -18.21 12.14 -6.37
C PRO A 245 -17.30 11.08 -6.99
N ALA A 246 -17.19 11.07 -8.31
CA ALA A 246 -16.34 10.13 -9.06
C ALA A 246 -14.83 10.45 -8.96
N SER A 247 -14.46 11.57 -8.37
CA SER A 247 -13.08 11.97 -8.12
C SER A 247 -12.96 12.62 -6.75
N HIS A 248 -11.82 12.45 -6.08
CA HIS A 248 -11.50 13.19 -4.86
C HIS A 248 -11.22 14.69 -5.12
N TYR A 249 -10.83 15.05 -6.34
CA TYR A 249 -10.56 16.43 -6.76
C TYR A 249 -11.77 17.07 -7.44
N VAL A 250 -12.95 16.94 -6.84
CA VAL A 250 -14.17 17.58 -7.32
C VAL A 250 -14.31 18.97 -6.68
N VAL A 251 -14.67 19.94 -7.50
CA VAL A 251 -14.84 21.34 -7.10
C VAL A 251 -16.20 21.85 -7.63
N PRO A 252 -17.01 22.54 -6.81
CA PRO A 252 -18.23 23.17 -7.29
C PRO A 252 -17.96 24.13 -8.45
N LYS A 253 -18.86 24.21 -9.45
CA LYS A 253 -18.68 25.05 -10.64
C LYS A 253 -18.39 26.52 -10.32
N GLU A 254 -19.02 27.06 -9.29
CA GLU A 254 -18.80 28.42 -8.83
C GLU A 254 -17.38 28.65 -8.31
N GLN A 255 -16.77 27.64 -7.74
CA GLN A 255 -15.39 27.67 -7.25
C GLN A 255 -14.38 27.55 -8.39
N ILE A 256 -14.70 26.83 -9.47
CA ILE A 256 -13.81 26.67 -10.64
C ILE A 256 -13.48 28.03 -11.26
N GLU A 257 -14.48 28.90 -11.47
CA GLU A 257 -14.25 30.23 -12.02
C GLU A 257 -13.39 31.11 -11.10
N THR A 258 -13.53 30.95 -9.79
CA THR A 258 -12.69 31.67 -8.82
C THR A 258 -11.26 31.14 -8.86
N ALA A 259 -11.10 29.81 -8.94
CA ALA A 259 -9.80 29.16 -9.07
C ALA A 259 -9.09 29.61 -10.37
N ILE A 260 -9.79 29.63 -11.50
CA ILE A 260 -9.23 30.08 -12.78
C ILE A 260 -8.70 31.52 -12.69
N LYS A 261 -9.45 32.45 -12.09
CA LYS A 261 -8.98 33.84 -11.89
C LYS A 261 -7.70 33.88 -11.05
N GLY A 262 -7.58 33.07 -10.02
CA GLY A 262 -6.37 32.97 -9.22
C GLY A 262 -5.19 32.43 -10.03
N ILE A 263 -5.41 31.38 -10.82
CA ILE A 263 -4.40 30.80 -11.71
C ILE A 263 -3.94 31.78 -12.77
N GLU A 264 -4.88 32.55 -13.39
CA GLU A 264 -4.56 33.60 -14.37
C GLU A 264 -3.69 34.70 -13.76
N ALA A 265 -4.03 35.15 -12.55
CA ALA A 265 -3.25 36.19 -11.85
C ALA A 265 -1.83 35.71 -11.55
N GLU A 266 -1.67 34.50 -11.01
CA GLU A 266 -0.36 33.90 -10.73
C GLU A 266 0.45 33.71 -12.02
N LEU A 267 -0.20 33.28 -13.12
CA LEU A 267 0.44 33.14 -14.42
C LEU A 267 1.05 34.42 -14.91
N GLU A 268 0.31 35.54 -14.87
CA GLU A 268 0.79 36.85 -15.32
C GLU A 268 1.96 37.34 -14.45
N GLU A 269 1.90 37.14 -13.14
CA GLU A 269 3.02 37.44 -12.24
C GLU A 269 4.26 36.61 -12.58
N GLN A 270 4.10 35.30 -12.83
CA GLN A 270 5.20 34.39 -13.14
C GLN A 270 5.80 34.69 -14.53
N ILE A 271 5.00 35.01 -15.54
CA ILE A 271 5.47 35.44 -16.86
C ILE A 271 6.33 36.71 -16.71
N LYS A 272 5.85 37.67 -15.94
CA LYS A 272 6.56 38.92 -15.68
C LYS A 272 7.89 38.66 -14.99
N TYR A 273 7.90 37.82 -13.94
CA TYR A 273 9.09 37.42 -13.23
C TYR A 273 10.14 36.78 -14.17
N PHE A 274 9.74 35.87 -15.03
CA PHE A 274 10.67 35.23 -15.96
C PHE A 274 11.22 36.18 -16.98
N LYS A 275 10.40 37.10 -17.53
CA LYS A 275 10.85 38.13 -18.48
C LYS A 275 11.84 39.10 -17.84
N GLU A 276 11.61 39.53 -16.61
CA GLU A 276 12.51 40.45 -15.87
C GLU A 276 13.85 39.79 -15.52
N ASN A 277 13.92 38.45 -15.51
CA ASN A 277 15.14 37.66 -15.26
C ASN A 277 15.73 37.04 -16.55
N ASP A 278 15.38 37.56 -17.74
CA ASP A 278 15.85 37.09 -19.07
C ASP A 278 15.58 35.58 -19.35
N LYS A 279 14.57 35.00 -18.68
CA LYS A 279 14.13 33.61 -18.86
C LYS A 279 12.95 33.52 -19.82
N LEU A 280 13.19 33.83 -21.10
CA LEU A 280 12.13 33.95 -22.12
C LEU A 280 11.52 32.58 -22.48
N LEU A 281 12.32 31.52 -22.46
CA LEU A 281 11.85 30.18 -22.77
C LEU A 281 10.92 29.65 -21.67
N GLU A 282 11.29 29.88 -20.41
CA GLU A 282 10.47 29.52 -19.24
C GLU A 282 9.16 30.30 -19.23
N ALA A 283 9.19 31.59 -19.61
CA ALA A 283 8.00 32.40 -19.74
C ALA A 283 7.05 31.86 -20.81
N GLN A 284 7.56 31.42 -21.95
CA GLN A 284 6.74 30.81 -23.00
C GLN A 284 6.16 29.47 -22.56
N ARG A 285 6.97 28.56 -22.00
CA ARG A 285 6.53 27.24 -21.53
C ARG A 285 5.37 27.35 -20.56
N ILE A 286 5.54 28.15 -19.51
CA ILE A 286 4.50 28.28 -18.49
C ILE A 286 3.22 28.90 -19.05
N ALA A 287 3.35 29.88 -19.97
CA ALA A 287 2.21 30.52 -20.59
C ALA A 287 1.40 29.54 -21.46
N GLU A 288 2.04 28.77 -22.32
CA GLU A 288 1.38 27.79 -23.19
C GLU A 288 0.67 26.72 -22.39
N ARG A 289 1.38 26.09 -21.46
CA ARG A 289 0.85 25.01 -20.62
C ARG A 289 -0.34 25.47 -19.79
N THR A 290 -0.17 26.55 -19.03
CA THR A 290 -1.21 27.01 -18.11
C THR A 290 -2.45 27.50 -18.83
N ARG A 291 -2.32 28.21 -19.98
CA ARG A 291 -3.47 28.62 -20.77
C ARG A 291 -4.25 27.42 -21.32
N PHE A 292 -3.57 26.40 -21.77
CA PHE A 292 -4.23 25.17 -22.20
C PHE A 292 -4.98 24.49 -21.03
N ASP A 293 -4.35 24.40 -19.86
CA ASP A 293 -4.99 23.83 -18.67
C ASP A 293 -6.23 24.64 -18.23
N ILE A 294 -6.18 26.00 -18.33
CA ILE A 294 -7.31 26.89 -18.04
C ILE A 294 -8.47 26.68 -19.04
N GLU A 295 -8.17 26.50 -20.32
CA GLU A 295 -9.20 26.23 -21.35
C GLU A 295 -9.90 24.89 -21.04
N MET A 296 -9.15 23.84 -20.72
CA MET A 296 -9.71 22.56 -20.33
C MET A 296 -10.58 22.65 -19.07
N LEU A 297 -10.14 23.41 -18.06
CA LEU A 297 -10.92 23.63 -16.84
C LEU A 297 -12.25 24.35 -17.12
N ARG A 298 -12.28 25.32 -18.04
CA ARG A 298 -13.53 26.02 -18.42
C ARG A 298 -14.51 25.11 -19.16
N GLU A 299 -14.00 24.30 -20.09
CA GLU A 299 -14.85 23.50 -20.95
C GLU A 299 -15.36 22.22 -20.25
N THR A 300 -14.49 21.56 -19.49
CA THR A 300 -14.79 20.24 -18.94
C THR A 300 -14.82 20.19 -17.39
N GLY A 301 -14.38 21.23 -16.72
CA GLY A 301 -14.18 21.23 -15.26
C GLY A 301 -12.96 20.45 -14.80
N PHE A 302 -12.13 19.94 -15.72
CA PHE A 302 -10.97 19.10 -15.44
C PHE A 302 -9.80 19.39 -16.39
N CYS A 303 -8.56 19.21 -15.92
CA CYS A 303 -7.37 19.20 -16.76
C CYS A 303 -6.36 18.15 -16.28
N SER A 304 -5.48 17.70 -17.18
CA SER A 304 -4.41 16.75 -16.80
C SER A 304 -3.44 17.44 -15.85
N GLY A 305 -3.24 16.84 -14.65
CA GLY A 305 -2.42 17.43 -13.60
C GLY A 305 -3.14 18.50 -12.76
N ILE A 306 -4.48 18.43 -12.68
CA ILE A 306 -5.32 19.34 -11.87
C ILE A 306 -4.82 19.47 -10.43
N GLU A 307 -4.18 18.44 -9.89
CA GLU A 307 -3.57 18.46 -8.58
C GLU A 307 -2.51 19.56 -8.39
N ASN A 308 -1.87 20.02 -9.47
CA ASN A 308 -0.90 21.12 -9.39
C ASN A 308 -1.56 22.49 -9.13
N TYR A 309 -2.87 22.57 -9.27
CA TYR A 309 -3.69 23.74 -8.97
C TYR A 309 -4.48 23.57 -7.67
N SER A 310 -4.14 22.58 -6.83
CA SER A 310 -4.85 22.23 -5.58
C SER A 310 -5.03 23.40 -4.63
N ARG A 311 -4.07 24.34 -4.58
CA ARG A 311 -4.19 25.60 -3.81
C ARG A 311 -5.48 26.35 -4.16
N TYR A 312 -5.72 26.57 -5.44
CA TYR A 312 -6.89 27.30 -5.93
C TYR A 312 -8.16 26.48 -5.88
N MET A 313 -8.06 25.18 -6.19
CA MET A 313 -9.20 24.25 -6.16
C MET A 313 -9.74 24.03 -4.74
N SER A 314 -8.89 24.11 -3.73
CA SER A 314 -9.29 23.99 -2.32
C SER A 314 -9.38 25.33 -1.59
N ASN A 315 -9.27 26.46 -2.30
CA ASN A 315 -9.27 27.81 -1.74
C ASN A 315 -8.30 27.96 -0.56
N MET A 316 -7.08 27.43 -0.72
CA MET A 316 -6.06 27.36 0.31
C MET A 316 -5.10 28.55 0.21
N GLU A 317 -4.70 29.11 1.34
CA GLU A 317 -3.66 30.13 1.39
C GLU A 317 -2.30 29.59 0.91
N PRO A 318 -1.44 30.44 0.32
CA PRO A 318 -0.10 30.02 -0.09
C PRO A 318 0.68 29.39 1.05
N GLY A 319 1.23 28.19 0.84
CA GLY A 319 1.93 27.42 1.85
C GLY A 319 1.05 26.72 2.88
N GLY A 320 -0.27 26.77 2.71
CA GLY A 320 -1.23 26.13 3.61
C GLY A 320 -1.04 24.60 3.71
N THR A 321 -1.58 24.01 4.77
CA THR A 321 -1.52 22.57 4.99
C THR A 321 -2.50 21.84 4.08
N PRO A 322 -2.06 20.89 3.24
CA PRO A 322 -2.95 20.16 2.35
C PRO A 322 -3.94 19.30 3.12
N GLN A 323 -5.13 19.15 2.56
CA GLN A 323 -6.11 18.21 3.09
C GLN A 323 -5.78 16.78 2.61
N THR A 324 -5.72 15.86 3.55
CA THR A 324 -5.28 14.48 3.36
C THR A 324 -6.32 13.51 3.89
N LEU A 325 -6.09 12.21 3.75
CA LEU A 325 -6.95 11.19 4.34
C LEU A 325 -7.18 11.41 5.84
N MET A 326 -6.19 11.93 6.56
CA MET A 326 -6.29 12.18 8.01
C MET A 326 -7.42 13.17 8.36
N ASN A 327 -7.77 14.08 7.45
CA ASN A 327 -8.87 15.02 7.66
C ASN A 327 -10.25 14.33 7.69
N PHE A 328 -10.40 13.18 7.03
CA PHE A 328 -11.66 12.42 6.99
C PHE A 328 -11.98 11.71 8.31
N PHE A 329 -11.00 11.50 9.20
CA PHE A 329 -11.21 10.88 10.50
C PHE A 329 -11.88 11.82 11.52
N GLY A 330 -11.74 13.14 11.35
CA GLY A 330 -12.13 14.15 12.34
C GLY A 330 -11.11 14.25 13.48
N ASP A 331 -11.55 14.64 14.70
CA ASP A 331 -10.64 14.99 15.79
C ASP A 331 -10.40 13.85 16.79
N ASP A 332 -11.25 12.83 16.84
CA ASP A 332 -11.19 11.73 17.82
C ASP A 332 -10.96 10.38 17.11
N TYR A 333 -9.71 10.04 16.89
CA TYR A 333 -9.32 8.79 16.26
C TYR A 333 -7.97 8.28 16.75
N LEU A 334 -7.69 7.00 16.51
CA LEU A 334 -6.44 6.36 16.86
C LEU A 334 -5.56 6.19 15.61
N ILE A 335 -4.28 6.55 15.72
CA ILE A 335 -3.27 6.20 14.73
C ILE A 335 -2.44 5.04 15.28
N ILE A 336 -2.26 3.99 14.50
CA ILE A 336 -1.33 2.90 14.79
C ILE A 336 -0.26 2.92 13.71
N ILE A 337 1.01 3.05 14.10
CA ILE A 337 2.13 3.00 13.17
C ILE A 337 2.85 1.67 13.33
N ASP A 338 2.65 0.79 12.36
CA ASP A 338 3.35 -0.49 12.34
C ASP A 338 4.78 -0.33 11.81
N GLU A 339 5.71 -1.09 12.39
CA GLU A 339 7.16 -0.96 12.17
C GLU A 339 7.59 0.51 12.23
N SER A 340 7.21 1.21 13.30
CA SER A 340 7.34 2.66 13.48
C SER A 340 8.75 3.19 13.25
N HIS A 341 9.78 2.41 13.63
CA HIS A 341 11.19 2.74 13.42
C HIS A 341 11.60 2.89 11.92
N ILE A 342 10.79 2.38 10.98
CA ILE A 342 10.95 2.58 9.53
C ILE A 342 9.94 3.59 9.02
N THR A 343 8.69 3.47 9.45
CA THR A 343 7.56 4.24 8.92
C THR A 343 7.69 5.73 9.25
N LEU A 344 8.09 6.09 10.46
CA LEU A 344 8.27 7.50 10.86
C LEU A 344 9.37 8.22 10.07
N PRO A 345 10.60 7.66 9.91
CA PRO A 345 11.60 8.25 9.03
C PRO A 345 11.15 8.41 7.59
N GLN A 346 10.31 7.48 7.08
CA GLN A 346 9.75 7.57 5.74
C GLN A 346 8.76 8.75 5.65
N VAL A 347 7.83 8.91 6.58
CA VAL A 347 6.92 10.07 6.66
C VAL A 347 7.72 11.37 6.66
N ARG A 348 8.78 11.45 7.48
CA ARG A 348 9.63 12.63 7.59
C ARG A 348 10.36 12.96 6.28
N GLY A 349 10.80 11.94 5.52
CA GLY A 349 11.57 12.11 4.29
C GLY A 349 10.73 12.53 3.07
N MET A 350 9.41 12.25 3.05
CA MET A 350 8.57 12.47 1.86
C MET A 350 8.51 13.92 1.41
N TYR A 351 8.35 14.86 2.32
CA TYR A 351 8.21 16.28 2.02
C TYR A 351 9.43 16.86 1.29
N ALA A 352 10.64 16.60 1.78
CA ALA A 352 11.86 17.19 1.24
C ALA A 352 12.14 16.76 -0.19
N GLY A 353 11.92 15.47 -0.52
CA GLY A 353 12.10 14.94 -1.87
C GLY A 353 11.11 15.53 -2.88
N ASP A 354 9.82 15.60 -2.52
CA ASP A 354 8.80 16.21 -3.37
C ASP A 354 9.06 17.71 -3.61
N ARG A 355 9.40 18.43 -2.56
CA ARG A 355 9.73 19.86 -2.62
C ARG A 355 10.89 20.16 -3.58
N ALA A 356 11.99 19.42 -3.47
CA ALA A 356 13.17 19.62 -4.31
C ALA A 356 12.84 19.42 -5.80
N ARG A 357 12.13 18.34 -6.13
CA ARG A 357 11.70 18.03 -7.49
C ARG A 357 10.82 19.12 -8.09
N LYS A 358 9.78 19.55 -7.36
CA LYS A 358 8.83 20.56 -7.82
C LYS A 358 9.46 21.96 -7.92
N THR A 359 10.38 22.31 -7.02
CA THR A 359 11.11 23.57 -7.14
C THR A 359 11.83 23.67 -8.48
N THR A 360 12.48 22.60 -8.93
CA THR A 360 13.12 22.57 -10.25
C THR A 360 12.11 22.76 -11.38
N LEU A 361 10.93 22.15 -11.33
CA LEU A 361 9.88 22.33 -12.34
C LEU A 361 9.36 23.78 -12.38
N VAL A 362 9.24 24.44 -11.23
CA VAL A 362 8.83 25.84 -11.14
C VAL A 362 9.92 26.76 -11.69
N ASP A 363 11.18 26.58 -11.29
CA ASP A 363 12.32 27.44 -11.68
C ASP A 363 12.59 27.43 -13.18
N TYR A 364 12.20 26.34 -13.87
CA TYR A 364 12.36 26.17 -15.32
C TYR A 364 11.05 26.28 -16.13
N GLY A 365 9.99 26.83 -15.53
CA GLY A 365 8.75 27.20 -16.21
C GLY A 365 7.86 26.03 -16.64
N PHE A 366 7.98 24.86 -16.02
CA PHE A 366 7.09 23.73 -16.28
C PHE A 366 5.82 23.76 -15.42
N ARG A 367 5.89 24.37 -14.22
CA ARG A 367 4.76 24.51 -13.30
C ARG A 367 4.74 25.90 -12.66
N LEU A 368 3.54 26.34 -12.25
CA LEU A 368 3.37 27.55 -11.45
C LEU A 368 3.87 27.33 -10.01
N PRO A 369 4.25 28.39 -9.28
CA PRO A 369 4.62 28.30 -7.86
C PRO A 369 3.57 27.59 -6.98
N SER A 370 2.28 27.72 -7.28
CA SER A 370 1.18 27.05 -6.58
C SER A 370 1.28 25.52 -6.60
N ALA A 371 1.97 24.92 -7.58
CA ALA A 371 2.22 23.48 -7.62
C ALA A 371 3.04 22.96 -6.41
N LEU A 372 3.78 23.86 -5.74
CA LEU A 372 4.52 23.54 -4.51
C LEU A 372 3.60 23.22 -3.34
N ASP A 373 2.33 23.61 -3.39
CA ASP A 373 1.34 23.34 -2.32
C ASP A 373 0.61 22.01 -2.51
N ASN A 374 0.67 21.42 -3.71
CA ASN A 374 0.32 20.01 -3.89
C ASN A 374 1.46 19.12 -3.37
N ARG A 375 1.49 18.83 -2.12
CA ARG A 375 2.61 18.20 -1.41
C ARG A 375 2.12 17.24 -0.32
N PRO A 376 2.96 16.31 0.14
CA PRO A 376 2.67 15.61 1.38
C PRO A 376 2.75 16.59 2.58
N LEU A 377 2.15 16.20 3.69
CA LEU A 377 2.38 16.87 4.96
C LEU A 377 3.87 16.90 5.28
N ASN A 378 4.36 17.99 5.82
CA ASN A 378 5.63 17.96 6.51
C ASN A 378 5.46 17.25 7.87
N PHE A 379 6.57 16.94 8.54
CA PHE A 379 6.49 16.13 9.75
C PHE A 379 5.78 16.85 10.91
N GLU A 380 5.95 18.15 11.06
CA GLU A 380 5.27 18.96 12.07
C GLU A 380 3.75 19.01 11.83
N GLU A 381 3.33 19.16 10.57
CA GLU A 381 1.91 19.12 10.20
C GLU A 381 1.30 17.72 10.44
N PHE A 382 2.08 16.67 10.23
CA PHE A 382 1.65 15.31 10.56
C PHE A 382 1.47 15.16 12.08
N GLU A 383 2.43 15.62 12.89
CA GLU A 383 2.34 15.59 14.37
C GLU A 383 1.12 16.36 14.88
N GLN A 384 0.80 17.51 14.30
CA GLN A 384 -0.37 18.33 14.71
C GLN A 384 -1.71 17.64 14.45
N LYS A 385 -1.76 16.64 13.56
CA LYS A 385 -2.98 15.87 13.26
C LYS A 385 -3.14 14.63 14.15
N ILE A 386 -2.21 14.38 15.06
CA ILE A 386 -2.24 13.22 15.95
C ILE A 386 -3.07 13.55 17.19
N ASP A 387 -4.19 12.86 17.38
CA ASP A 387 -4.92 12.83 18.64
C ASP A 387 -4.30 11.81 19.59
N GLN A 388 -4.33 10.53 19.21
CA GLN A 388 -3.69 9.43 19.92
C GLN A 388 -2.92 8.53 18.96
N ILE A 389 -1.70 8.12 19.36
CA ILE A 389 -0.83 7.31 18.53
C ILE A 389 -0.24 6.12 19.30
N LEU A 390 -0.31 4.95 18.67
CA LEU A 390 0.36 3.73 19.10
C LEU A 390 1.51 3.41 18.14
N PHE A 391 2.74 3.51 18.62
CA PHE A 391 3.91 3.00 17.92
C PHE A 391 4.03 1.50 18.13
N VAL A 392 4.17 0.75 17.05
CA VAL A 392 4.33 -0.72 17.11
C VAL A 392 5.65 -1.08 16.47
N SER A 393 6.55 -1.69 17.21
CA SER A 393 7.87 -2.07 16.71
C SER A 393 8.51 -3.16 17.56
N ALA A 394 9.36 -3.99 16.96
CA ALA A 394 10.27 -4.88 17.68
C ALA A 394 11.54 -4.15 18.16
N THR A 395 11.84 -3.01 17.55
CA THR A 395 13.04 -2.19 17.76
C THR A 395 12.68 -0.70 17.66
N PRO A 396 11.92 -0.14 18.63
CA PRO A 396 11.60 1.30 18.66
C PRO A 396 12.85 2.16 18.56
N SER A 397 12.74 3.30 17.86
CA SER A 397 13.83 4.26 17.69
C SER A 397 13.86 5.30 18.81
N ASN A 398 14.79 6.25 18.73
CA ASN A 398 14.89 7.34 19.72
C ASN A 398 13.62 8.22 19.71
N TYR A 399 12.98 8.42 18.56
CA TYR A 399 11.79 9.24 18.45
C TYR A 399 10.66 8.68 19.34
N GLU A 400 10.38 7.37 19.23
CA GLU A 400 9.37 6.72 20.09
C GLU A 400 9.75 6.83 21.56
N ALA A 401 11.03 6.57 21.90
CA ALA A 401 11.51 6.62 23.28
C ALA A 401 11.42 8.03 23.92
N GLU A 402 11.54 9.09 23.11
CA GLU A 402 11.45 10.48 23.56
C GLU A 402 9.99 10.96 23.74
N HIS A 403 9.04 10.36 23.00
CA HIS A 403 7.65 10.81 22.97
C HIS A 403 6.68 9.89 23.72
N GLU A 404 7.03 8.64 23.95
CA GLU A 404 6.14 7.69 24.62
C GLU A 404 5.89 8.03 26.09
N LEU A 405 4.63 8.02 26.46
CA LEU A 405 4.20 8.15 27.85
C LEU A 405 4.05 6.78 28.55
N LEU A 406 3.95 5.73 27.76
CA LEU A 406 3.89 4.35 28.23
C LEU A 406 4.51 3.42 27.17
N ARG A 407 5.31 2.45 27.65
CA ARG A 407 5.79 1.33 26.85
C ARG A 407 5.25 0.03 27.38
N ALA A 408 4.55 -0.72 26.55
CA ALA A 408 4.15 -2.09 26.83
C ALA A 408 5.10 -3.04 26.09
N GLU A 409 5.67 -4.01 26.80
CA GLU A 409 6.51 -5.06 26.21
C GLU A 409 5.67 -6.32 25.92
N GLN A 410 5.86 -6.90 24.76
CA GLN A 410 5.26 -8.16 24.32
C GLN A 410 6.34 -9.09 23.75
N ILE A 411 6.95 -9.86 24.63
CA ILE A 411 8.10 -10.71 24.33
C ILE A 411 7.67 -12.17 24.14
N ILE A 412 6.65 -12.61 24.87
CA ILE A 412 6.19 -14.00 24.82
C ILE A 412 5.49 -14.31 23.50
N ARG A 413 6.00 -15.34 22.82
CA ARG A 413 5.35 -15.93 21.65
C ARG A 413 4.41 -17.03 22.09
N PRO A 414 3.14 -17.02 21.66
CA PRO A 414 2.18 -18.10 21.97
C PRO A 414 2.64 -19.49 21.53
N THR A 415 3.50 -19.56 20.52
CA THR A 415 4.09 -20.81 20.00
C THR A 415 5.20 -21.40 20.88
N GLY A 416 5.66 -20.66 21.89
CA GLY A 416 6.79 -21.03 22.73
C GLY A 416 8.17 -20.90 22.06
N LEU A 417 8.25 -20.39 20.84
CA LEU A 417 9.50 -20.27 20.10
C LEU A 417 10.48 -19.30 20.75
N LEU A 418 11.68 -19.76 21.00
CA LEU A 418 12.77 -18.97 21.58
C LEU A 418 13.41 -18.08 20.51
N ASP A 419 14.00 -16.96 20.94
CA ASP A 419 14.94 -16.24 20.09
C ASP A 419 16.15 -17.14 19.78
N PRO A 420 16.76 -17.03 18.57
CA PRO A 420 17.81 -17.95 18.14
C PRO A 420 19.09 -17.81 18.98
N GLU A 421 19.86 -18.87 19.04
CA GLU A 421 21.23 -18.81 19.55
C GLU A 421 22.13 -18.09 18.57
N ILE A 422 23.06 -17.29 19.10
CA ILE A 422 24.00 -16.52 18.31
C ILE A 422 25.41 -17.03 18.57
N ASP A 423 26.08 -17.46 17.51
CA ASP A 423 27.50 -17.84 17.50
C ASP A 423 28.31 -16.76 16.79
N VAL A 424 29.42 -16.33 17.41
CA VAL A 424 30.34 -15.34 16.82
C VAL A 424 31.61 -16.05 16.40
N ARG A 425 31.92 -16.00 15.11
CA ARG A 425 33.07 -16.69 14.51
C ARG A 425 34.01 -15.68 13.82
N PRO A 426 35.31 -16.01 13.69
CA PRO A 426 36.29 -15.11 13.06
C PRO A 426 35.99 -14.89 11.56
N ILE A 427 36.35 -13.71 11.03
CA ILE A 427 36.19 -13.39 9.61
C ILE A 427 37.12 -14.24 8.75
N LYS A 428 38.31 -14.55 9.25
CA LYS A 428 39.25 -15.39 8.51
C LYS A 428 38.68 -16.78 8.27
N GLY A 429 38.51 -17.15 7.00
CA GLY A 429 37.89 -18.42 6.60
C GLY A 429 36.36 -18.43 6.66
N GLN A 430 35.71 -17.28 6.80
CA GLN A 430 34.24 -17.15 6.92
C GLN A 430 33.49 -17.81 5.75
N ILE A 431 34.03 -17.78 4.53
CA ILE A 431 33.32 -18.35 3.37
C ILE A 431 33.36 -19.87 3.41
N ASP A 432 34.50 -20.49 3.73
CA ASP A 432 34.64 -21.94 3.83
C ASP A 432 33.78 -22.50 4.97
N ASP A 433 33.76 -21.79 6.11
CA ASP A 433 32.92 -22.14 7.25
C ASP A 433 31.44 -22.00 6.91
N LEU A 434 31.05 -20.89 6.26
CA LEU A 434 29.68 -20.69 5.79
C LEU A 434 29.21 -21.79 4.84
N ILE A 435 30.04 -22.18 3.86
CA ILE A 435 29.70 -23.26 2.92
C ILE A 435 29.49 -24.58 3.66
N SER A 436 30.34 -24.88 4.67
CA SER A 436 30.19 -26.04 5.51
C SER A 436 28.85 -26.05 6.27
N GLU A 437 28.48 -24.94 6.89
CA GLU A 437 27.20 -24.81 7.62
C GLU A 437 26.01 -24.87 6.67
N VAL A 438 26.06 -24.18 5.52
CA VAL A 438 25.03 -24.25 4.49
C VAL A 438 24.80 -25.69 4.03
N ASN A 439 25.84 -26.46 3.77
CA ASN A 439 25.71 -27.87 3.36
C ASN A 439 25.05 -28.73 4.44
N LYS A 440 25.29 -28.45 5.72
CA LYS A 440 24.62 -29.16 6.82
C LYS A 440 23.13 -28.87 6.85
N GLU A 441 22.75 -27.60 6.67
CA GLU A 441 21.34 -27.19 6.67
C GLU A 441 20.60 -27.72 5.43
N VAL A 442 21.21 -27.60 4.25
CA VAL A 442 20.63 -28.11 3.00
C VAL A 442 20.43 -29.60 3.02
N ALA A 443 21.35 -30.36 3.63
CA ALA A 443 21.22 -31.82 3.81
C ALA A 443 19.99 -32.22 4.66
N GLN A 444 19.46 -31.29 5.47
CA GLN A 444 18.26 -31.44 6.29
C GLN A 444 17.00 -30.81 5.65
N ASN A 445 17.07 -30.36 4.39
CA ASN A 445 16.04 -29.62 3.71
C ASN A 445 15.67 -28.27 4.36
N ASN A 446 16.57 -27.68 5.12
CA ASN A 446 16.42 -26.37 5.73
C ASN A 446 16.79 -25.24 4.76
N LYS A 447 16.37 -24.01 5.09
CA LYS A 447 16.66 -22.81 4.30
C LYS A 447 17.59 -21.88 5.04
N VAL A 448 18.46 -21.20 4.27
CA VAL A 448 19.51 -20.33 4.80
C VAL A 448 19.38 -18.91 4.25
N LEU A 449 19.52 -17.93 5.13
CA LEU A 449 19.71 -16.52 4.75
C LEU A 449 21.15 -16.08 4.99
N VAL A 450 21.73 -15.39 4.02
CA VAL A 450 23.08 -14.80 4.14
C VAL A 450 23.03 -13.32 3.87
N THR A 451 23.53 -12.50 4.81
CA THR A 451 23.59 -11.04 4.63
C THR A 451 25.00 -10.57 4.40
N THR A 452 25.20 -9.76 3.36
CA THR A 452 26.46 -9.14 2.96
C THR A 452 26.40 -7.61 3.11
N LEU A 453 27.52 -6.92 2.93
CA LEU A 453 27.59 -5.45 3.03
C LEU A 453 27.42 -4.74 1.70
N THR A 454 27.79 -5.38 0.60
CA THR A 454 27.79 -4.76 -0.73
C THR A 454 27.13 -5.66 -1.78
N LYS A 455 26.61 -5.03 -2.84
CA LYS A 455 26.01 -5.71 -4.01
C LYS A 455 27.02 -6.67 -4.65
N ARG A 456 28.23 -6.18 -4.88
CA ARG A 456 29.29 -6.99 -5.48
C ARG A 456 29.63 -8.24 -4.63
N MET A 457 29.74 -8.07 -3.31
CA MET A 457 30.01 -9.21 -2.41
C MET A 457 28.89 -10.24 -2.45
N ALA A 458 27.62 -9.79 -2.55
CA ALA A 458 26.49 -10.71 -2.66
C ALA A 458 26.51 -11.46 -4.01
N GLU A 459 26.83 -10.78 -5.11
CA GLU A 459 26.95 -11.36 -6.44
C GLU A 459 28.10 -12.39 -6.49
N ASP A 460 29.31 -11.98 -6.09
CA ASP A 460 30.49 -12.85 -6.06
C ASP A 460 30.25 -14.09 -5.20
N LEU A 461 29.63 -13.95 -4.03
CA LEU A 461 29.29 -15.07 -3.15
C LEU A 461 28.25 -15.99 -3.77
N THR A 462 27.25 -15.45 -4.41
CA THR A 462 26.19 -16.23 -5.09
C THR A 462 26.76 -17.06 -6.22
N ASP A 463 27.65 -16.50 -7.03
CA ASP A 463 28.28 -17.21 -8.12
C ASP A 463 29.23 -18.30 -7.61
N TYR A 464 30.01 -18.02 -6.56
CA TYR A 464 30.84 -19.03 -5.93
C TYR A 464 30.01 -20.20 -5.35
N MET A 465 28.87 -19.88 -4.67
CA MET A 465 27.98 -20.94 -4.16
C MET A 465 27.39 -21.80 -5.26
N LYS A 466 27.05 -21.21 -6.43
CA LYS A 466 26.59 -21.97 -7.60
C LYS A 466 27.68 -22.88 -8.15
N GLU A 467 28.93 -22.42 -8.23
CA GLU A 467 30.07 -23.21 -8.70
C GLU A 467 30.32 -24.45 -7.83
N VAL A 468 30.12 -24.34 -6.51
CA VAL A 468 30.23 -25.50 -5.59
C VAL A 468 28.94 -26.31 -5.47
N GLY A 469 27.93 -26.05 -6.32
CA GLY A 469 26.73 -26.87 -6.48
C GLY A 469 25.59 -26.56 -5.50
N ILE A 470 25.62 -25.41 -4.80
CA ILE A 470 24.55 -24.98 -3.91
C ILE A 470 23.48 -24.24 -4.72
N LYS A 471 22.20 -24.58 -4.50
CA LYS A 471 21.06 -23.86 -5.11
C LYS A 471 20.84 -22.55 -4.37
N VAL A 472 21.27 -21.44 -4.95
CA VAL A 472 21.29 -20.12 -4.35
C VAL A 472 20.70 -19.08 -5.29
N LYS A 473 19.94 -18.13 -4.73
CA LYS A 473 19.51 -16.90 -5.41
C LYS A 473 20.02 -15.66 -4.65
N TYR A 474 20.16 -14.57 -5.38
CA TYR A 474 20.54 -13.26 -4.87
C TYR A 474 19.35 -12.31 -4.89
N LEU A 475 19.18 -11.54 -3.82
CA LEU A 475 18.13 -10.52 -3.70
C LEU A 475 18.77 -9.13 -3.57
N HIS A 476 18.49 -8.23 -4.50
CA HIS A 476 18.99 -6.86 -4.50
C HIS A 476 17.88 -5.80 -4.50
N SER A 477 18.27 -4.52 -4.35
CA SER A 477 17.33 -3.41 -4.22
C SER A 477 16.53 -3.09 -5.50
N ASP A 478 17.06 -3.50 -6.65
CA ASP A 478 16.51 -3.15 -7.97
C ASP A 478 15.49 -4.18 -8.48
N ILE A 479 15.30 -5.27 -7.72
CA ILE A 479 14.27 -6.28 -7.99
C ILE A 479 12.90 -5.70 -7.62
N ASP A 480 11.95 -5.80 -8.55
CA ASP A 480 10.61 -5.32 -8.31
C ASP A 480 9.85 -6.14 -7.25
N THR A 481 8.69 -5.64 -6.82
CA THR A 481 7.93 -6.25 -5.73
C THR A 481 7.37 -7.62 -6.11
N LEU A 482 7.00 -7.83 -7.37
CA LEU A 482 6.45 -9.09 -7.88
C LEU A 482 7.53 -10.16 -7.93
N GLU A 483 8.64 -9.87 -8.59
CA GLU A 483 9.79 -10.78 -8.68
C GLU A 483 10.32 -11.16 -7.28
N ARG A 484 10.34 -10.20 -6.35
CA ARG A 484 10.70 -10.46 -4.96
C ARG A 484 9.76 -11.48 -4.29
N THR A 485 8.46 -11.34 -4.52
CA THR A 485 7.46 -12.28 -3.99
C THR A 485 7.66 -13.68 -4.54
N GLU A 486 7.99 -13.80 -5.83
CA GLU A 486 8.31 -15.08 -6.47
C GLU A 486 9.59 -15.70 -5.89
N ILE A 487 10.65 -14.91 -5.68
CA ILE A 487 11.89 -15.40 -5.07
C ILE A 487 11.61 -15.98 -3.67
N VAL A 488 10.78 -15.30 -2.87
CA VAL A 488 10.40 -15.81 -1.54
C VAL A 488 9.58 -17.09 -1.64
N ARG A 489 8.63 -17.15 -2.56
CA ARG A 489 7.82 -18.35 -2.84
C ARG A 489 8.71 -19.52 -3.27
N ASP A 490 9.61 -19.29 -4.22
CA ASP A 490 10.54 -20.29 -4.73
C ASP A 490 11.45 -20.85 -3.63
N LEU A 491 11.94 -19.98 -2.71
CA LEU A 491 12.71 -20.43 -1.54
C LEU A 491 11.87 -21.35 -0.66
N ARG A 492 10.62 -20.97 -0.35
CA ARG A 492 9.71 -21.78 0.46
C ARG A 492 9.33 -23.09 -0.20
N MET A 493 9.16 -23.09 -1.52
CA MET A 493 8.90 -24.30 -2.30
C MET A 493 10.12 -25.21 -2.50
N GLY A 494 11.33 -24.73 -2.13
CA GLY A 494 12.56 -25.52 -2.24
C GLY A 494 13.15 -25.56 -3.66
N VAL A 495 12.78 -24.61 -4.52
CA VAL A 495 13.43 -24.44 -5.84
C VAL A 495 14.91 -24.13 -5.65
N PHE A 496 15.23 -23.36 -4.59
CA PHE A 496 16.58 -23.13 -4.12
C PHE A 496 16.61 -23.14 -2.58
N ASP A 497 17.81 -23.18 -1.98
CA ASP A 497 17.99 -23.43 -0.54
C ASP A 497 18.61 -22.24 0.20
N VAL A 498 19.33 -21.38 -0.52
CA VAL A 498 20.06 -20.23 0.06
C VAL A 498 19.62 -18.94 -0.61
N LEU A 499 19.31 -17.94 0.21
CA LEU A 499 19.04 -16.57 -0.24
C LEU A 499 20.14 -15.64 0.27
N VAL A 500 20.87 -15.01 -0.64
CA VAL A 500 21.91 -14.03 -0.34
C VAL A 500 21.38 -12.62 -0.62
N GLY A 501 21.69 -11.66 0.24
CA GLY A 501 21.31 -10.27 0.00
C GLY A 501 21.98 -9.27 0.92
N ILE A 502 21.89 -7.98 0.57
CA ILE A 502 22.49 -6.89 1.35
C ILE A 502 21.60 -6.50 2.52
N ASN A 503 20.35 -6.22 2.22
CA ASN A 503 19.36 -5.78 3.18
C ASN A 503 18.11 -6.65 3.06
N LEU A 504 18.22 -7.88 3.58
CA LEU A 504 17.09 -8.81 3.65
C LEU A 504 16.04 -8.40 4.72
N LEU A 505 16.28 -7.23 5.38
CA LEU A 505 15.38 -6.66 6.38
C LEU A 505 14.17 -5.97 5.78
N ARG A 506 14.28 -5.54 4.51
CA ARG A 506 13.16 -4.89 3.85
C ARG A 506 12.06 -5.93 3.65
N GLU A 507 11.08 -5.91 4.58
CA GLU A 507 9.67 -6.17 4.39
C GLU A 507 9.23 -7.60 4.02
N GLY A 508 8.37 -8.17 4.87
CA GLY A 508 7.52 -9.29 4.48
C GLY A 508 8.20 -10.66 4.31
N LEU A 509 9.50 -10.81 4.64
CA LEU A 509 10.14 -12.11 4.66
C LEU A 509 9.69 -12.92 5.90
N ASP A 510 8.47 -13.41 5.81
CA ASP A 510 7.92 -14.36 6.78
C ASP A 510 8.14 -15.79 6.28
N ILE A 511 9.35 -16.32 6.52
CA ILE A 511 9.78 -17.63 6.03
C ILE A 511 10.07 -18.54 7.24
N PRO A 512 9.09 -19.34 7.67
CA PRO A 512 9.27 -20.24 8.83
C PRO A 512 10.31 -21.35 8.59
N GLU A 513 10.65 -21.61 7.34
CA GLU A 513 11.58 -22.65 6.91
C GLU A 513 13.06 -22.30 7.13
N ILE A 514 13.36 -21.03 7.52
CA ILE A 514 14.72 -20.57 7.77
C ILE A 514 15.22 -21.11 9.11
N THR A 515 16.33 -21.81 9.08
CA THR A 515 17.03 -22.32 10.27
C THR A 515 18.35 -21.62 10.54
N LEU A 516 19.05 -21.17 9.50
CA LEU A 516 20.32 -20.46 9.64
C LEU A 516 20.22 -19.06 9.05
N VAL A 517 20.66 -18.07 9.83
CA VAL A 517 20.94 -16.71 9.36
C VAL A 517 22.42 -16.43 9.55
N ALA A 518 23.15 -16.24 8.47
CA ALA A 518 24.56 -15.89 8.48
C ALA A 518 24.78 -14.39 8.19
N ILE A 519 25.52 -13.73 9.04
CA ILE A 519 25.83 -12.30 8.94
C ILE A 519 27.32 -12.16 8.70
N LEU A 520 27.72 -11.85 7.46
CA LEU A 520 29.13 -11.65 7.10
C LEU A 520 29.60 -10.26 7.52
N ASP A 521 30.85 -10.14 7.91
CA ASP A 521 31.48 -8.87 8.33
C ASP A 521 30.60 -8.09 9.33
N ALA A 522 30.16 -8.77 10.39
CA ALA A 522 29.22 -8.22 11.37
C ALA A 522 29.83 -7.08 12.20
N ASP A 523 31.17 -7.00 12.28
CA ASP A 523 31.92 -5.96 13.00
C ASP A 523 32.14 -4.65 12.17
N LYS A 524 31.68 -4.60 10.94
CA LYS A 524 31.76 -3.38 10.12
C LYS A 524 30.59 -2.46 10.46
N GLU A 525 30.77 -1.63 11.48
CA GLU A 525 29.73 -0.70 11.93
C GLU A 525 29.20 0.18 10.80
N GLY A 526 27.87 0.40 10.80
CA GLY A 526 27.17 1.19 9.81
C GLY A 526 25.68 0.89 9.84
N PHE A 527 24.91 1.50 8.95
CA PHE A 527 23.47 1.35 8.89
C PHE A 527 23.01 -0.11 8.80
N LEU A 528 23.71 -0.96 8.03
CA LEU A 528 23.40 -2.39 7.83
C LEU A 528 23.82 -3.28 9.01
N ARG A 529 24.60 -2.78 9.95
CA ARG A 529 25.10 -3.48 11.13
C ARG A 529 24.83 -2.71 12.43
N SER A 530 23.84 -1.79 12.38
CA SER A 530 23.30 -1.15 13.58
C SER A 530 22.60 -2.16 14.50
N GLU A 531 22.44 -1.85 15.76
CA GLU A 531 21.70 -2.65 16.73
C GLU A 531 20.33 -3.08 16.18
N THR A 532 19.53 -2.13 15.70
CA THR A 532 18.21 -2.38 15.10
C THR A 532 18.28 -3.37 13.93
N SER A 533 19.23 -3.15 13.00
CA SER A 533 19.42 -4.01 11.85
C SER A 533 19.81 -5.43 12.24
N LEU A 534 20.70 -5.59 13.21
CA LEU A 534 21.13 -6.89 13.71
C LEU A 534 19.98 -7.63 14.41
N VAL A 535 19.24 -6.98 15.33
CA VAL A 535 18.11 -7.59 16.03
C VAL A 535 17.02 -8.06 15.04
N GLN A 536 16.74 -7.29 14.01
CA GLN A 536 15.76 -7.68 13.00
C GLN A 536 16.24 -8.86 12.14
N THR A 537 17.52 -8.86 11.75
CA THR A 537 18.12 -9.97 10.99
C THR A 537 18.11 -11.27 11.81
N ILE A 538 18.50 -11.20 13.07
CA ILE A 538 18.46 -12.31 14.04
C ILE A 538 17.02 -12.84 14.14
N GLY A 539 16.04 -11.96 14.25
CA GLY A 539 14.62 -12.30 14.37
C GLY A 539 14.04 -13.12 13.20
N ARG A 540 14.73 -13.17 12.05
CA ARG A 540 14.30 -14.01 10.91
C ARG A 540 14.43 -15.51 11.22
N ALA A 541 15.38 -15.92 12.05
CA ALA A 541 15.51 -17.30 12.50
C ALA A 541 14.59 -17.67 13.67
N ALA A 542 13.90 -16.72 14.27
CA ALA A 542 13.08 -16.95 15.48
C ALA A 542 11.72 -17.64 15.22
N ARG A 543 11.45 -18.10 14.00
CA ARG A 543 10.22 -18.81 13.60
C ARG A 543 10.37 -20.31 13.50
N ASN A 544 11.59 -20.80 13.66
CA ASN A 544 11.93 -22.20 13.63
C ASN A 544 12.53 -22.63 14.96
N VAL A 545 12.15 -23.80 15.45
CA VAL A 545 12.70 -24.37 16.72
C VAL A 545 14.21 -24.54 16.63
N ASN A 546 14.73 -24.88 15.45
CA ASN A 546 16.15 -25.07 15.20
C ASN A 546 16.85 -23.80 14.70
N GLY A 547 16.18 -22.64 14.84
CA GLY A 547 16.73 -21.37 14.36
C GLY A 547 18.00 -20.97 15.11
N HIS A 548 19.06 -20.64 14.36
CA HIS A 548 20.31 -20.13 14.91
C HIS A 548 20.97 -19.10 13.99
N VAL A 549 21.88 -18.31 14.53
CA VAL A 549 22.53 -17.19 13.83
C VAL A 549 24.05 -17.33 13.98
N ILE A 550 24.77 -17.13 12.88
CA ILE A 550 26.23 -17.03 12.87
C ILE A 550 26.60 -15.61 12.48
N MET A 551 27.37 -14.94 13.33
CA MET A 551 27.96 -13.64 13.05
C MET A 551 29.47 -13.80 12.82
N TYR A 552 29.95 -13.43 11.62
CA TYR A 552 31.38 -13.42 11.35
C TYR A 552 31.95 -12.06 11.70
N ALA A 553 32.81 -12.04 12.73
CA ALA A 553 33.40 -10.81 13.28
C ALA A 553 34.71 -11.13 13.99
N ASP A 554 35.71 -10.26 13.82
CA ASP A 554 36.97 -10.35 14.57
C ASP A 554 36.87 -9.60 15.91
N THR A 555 35.99 -8.60 16.00
CA THR A 555 35.73 -7.84 17.23
C THR A 555 34.24 -7.68 17.46
N ILE A 556 33.82 -7.75 18.73
CA ILE A 556 32.42 -7.48 19.08
C ILE A 556 32.25 -5.97 19.23
N THR A 557 31.47 -5.36 18.34
CA THR A 557 31.16 -3.93 18.38
C THR A 557 30.05 -3.62 19.40
N ASP A 558 29.84 -2.34 19.72
CA ASP A 558 28.75 -1.93 20.63
C ASP A 558 27.39 -2.34 20.10
N SER A 559 27.15 -2.18 18.80
CA SER A 559 25.88 -2.60 18.13
C SER A 559 25.67 -4.11 18.23
N MET A 560 26.71 -4.90 18.00
CA MET A 560 26.66 -6.37 18.18
C MET A 560 26.38 -6.76 19.64
N ASN A 561 27.10 -6.13 20.57
CA ASN A 561 26.94 -6.44 22.00
C ASN A 561 25.51 -6.19 22.49
N LYS A 562 24.93 -5.06 22.10
CA LYS A 562 23.53 -4.72 22.42
C LYS A 562 22.56 -5.71 21.80
N ALA A 563 22.72 -6.04 20.52
CA ALA A 563 21.84 -7.00 19.83
C ALA A 563 21.92 -8.41 20.45
N ILE A 564 23.12 -8.88 20.77
CA ILE A 564 23.34 -10.18 21.42
C ILE A 564 22.74 -10.20 22.83
N THR A 565 22.94 -9.14 23.60
CA THR A 565 22.44 -9.02 24.97
C THR A 565 20.91 -9.02 24.99
N GLU A 566 20.28 -8.23 24.10
CA GLU A 566 18.83 -8.15 23.99
C GLU A 566 18.23 -9.48 23.53
N THR A 567 18.84 -10.14 22.55
CA THR A 567 18.39 -11.46 22.09
C THR A 567 18.46 -12.52 23.21
N LYS A 568 19.55 -12.51 23.99
CA LYS A 568 19.69 -13.39 25.16
C LYS A 568 18.66 -13.09 26.26
N ARG A 569 18.37 -11.81 26.52
CA ARG A 569 17.33 -11.38 27.46
C ARG A 569 15.97 -11.94 27.04
N ARG A 570 15.58 -11.71 25.78
CA ARG A 570 14.30 -12.18 25.23
C ARG A 570 14.20 -13.71 25.25
N ARG A 571 15.28 -14.41 24.85
CA ARG A 571 15.34 -15.87 24.88
C ARG A 571 15.11 -16.42 26.29
N LYS A 572 15.76 -15.82 27.30
CA LYS A 572 15.61 -16.24 28.70
C LYS A 572 14.17 -16.03 29.20
N ILE A 573 13.56 -14.86 28.95
CA ILE A 573 12.18 -14.57 29.35
C ILE A 573 11.23 -15.60 28.77
N GLN A 574 11.38 -15.92 27.47
CA GLN A 574 10.53 -16.90 26.80
C GLN A 574 10.77 -18.32 27.35
N ASP A 575 12.02 -18.70 27.65
CA ASP A 575 12.35 -20.03 28.20
C ASP A 575 11.79 -20.19 29.61
N ASP A 576 11.97 -19.19 30.48
CA ASP A 576 11.42 -19.18 31.83
C ASP A 576 9.88 -19.33 31.78
N TYR A 577 9.21 -18.63 30.89
CA TYR A 577 7.77 -18.73 30.66
C TYR A 577 7.36 -20.14 30.15
N ASN A 578 8.08 -20.68 29.19
CA ASN A 578 7.83 -22.03 28.67
C ASN A 578 7.94 -23.11 29.76
N GLN A 579 8.95 -23.00 30.63
CA GLN A 579 9.15 -23.92 31.74
C GLN A 579 8.02 -23.85 32.77
N GLU A 580 7.61 -22.62 33.14
CA GLU A 580 6.52 -22.38 34.10
C GLU A 580 5.17 -22.90 33.59
N HIS A 581 4.90 -22.73 32.29
CA HIS A 581 3.61 -23.10 31.67
C HIS A 581 3.65 -24.47 30.96
N HIS A 582 4.76 -25.19 31.03
CA HIS A 582 4.96 -26.51 30.37
C HIS A 582 4.72 -26.47 28.85
N ILE A 583 5.15 -25.37 28.19
CA ILE A 583 5.01 -25.19 26.75
C ILE A 583 6.20 -25.79 26.02
N THR A 584 5.92 -26.65 25.05
CA THR A 584 6.95 -27.15 24.13
C THR A 584 6.97 -26.29 22.87
N PRO A 585 8.09 -25.66 22.51
CA PRO A 585 8.20 -24.84 21.29
C PRO A 585 7.82 -25.61 20.03
N LYS A 586 7.06 -24.97 19.14
CA LYS A 586 6.65 -25.59 17.86
C LYS A 586 6.94 -24.63 16.71
N THR A 587 7.61 -25.13 15.66
CA THR A 587 7.83 -24.39 14.42
C THR A 587 6.49 -23.97 13.82
N ILE A 588 6.40 -22.71 13.38
CA ILE A 588 5.22 -22.18 12.71
C ILE A 588 5.09 -22.89 11.35
N LYS A 589 3.91 -23.43 11.07
CA LYS A 589 3.54 -23.89 9.73
C LYS A 589 2.59 -22.87 9.13
N LYS A 590 2.96 -22.29 8.02
CA LYS A 590 2.15 -21.29 7.30
C LYS A 590 1.93 -21.79 5.88
N ASP A 591 0.69 -21.85 5.44
CA ASP A 591 0.37 -22.20 4.06
C ASP A 591 1.01 -21.18 3.10
N ILE A 592 1.49 -21.67 1.96
CA ILE A 592 1.97 -20.80 0.90
C ILE A 592 0.70 -20.28 0.20
N ARG A 593 0.23 -19.10 0.61
CA ARG A 593 -0.91 -18.45 -0.04
C ARG A 593 -0.39 -17.71 -1.26
N ASP A 594 -1.06 -17.84 -2.38
CA ASP A 594 -0.89 -16.93 -3.50
C ASP A 594 -1.42 -15.54 -3.05
N LEU A 595 -0.50 -14.59 -2.93
CA LEU A 595 -0.88 -13.21 -2.66
C LEU A 595 -1.58 -12.67 -3.91
N ILE A 596 -2.89 -12.41 -3.77
CA ILE A 596 -3.79 -11.70 -4.69
C ILE A 596 -3.42 -11.87 -6.18
N SER A 597 -4.28 -12.54 -6.92
CA SER A 597 -4.17 -12.92 -8.34
C SER A 597 -4.03 -11.75 -9.36
N THR A 598 -3.82 -10.52 -8.93
CA THR A 598 -3.66 -9.35 -9.80
C THR A 598 -2.33 -9.29 -10.58
N GLY A 599 -1.34 -10.13 -10.22
CA GLY A 599 -0.05 -10.18 -10.94
C GLY A 599 0.08 -11.31 -11.96
N ASN A 600 -0.71 -12.38 -11.82
CA ASN A 600 -0.59 -13.54 -12.73
C ASN A 600 -1.25 -13.29 -14.09
N ASP A 601 -2.30 -12.46 -14.15
CA ASP A 601 -2.98 -12.14 -15.42
C ASP A 601 -2.09 -11.24 -16.28
N VAL A 602 -1.43 -10.25 -15.71
CA VAL A 602 -0.51 -9.34 -16.43
C VAL A 602 0.76 -10.06 -16.90
N LYS A 603 1.29 -11.01 -16.12
CA LYS A 603 2.50 -11.75 -16.49
C LYS A 603 2.19 -12.84 -17.53
N ALA A 604 1.04 -13.47 -17.44
CA ALA A 604 0.54 -14.39 -18.47
C ALA A 604 0.28 -13.65 -19.79
N GLU A 605 -0.20 -12.39 -19.74
CA GLU A 605 -0.35 -11.53 -20.92
C GLU A 605 1.02 -11.12 -21.50
N ILE A 606 1.98 -10.68 -20.70
CA ILE A 606 3.32 -10.28 -21.15
C ILE A 606 4.13 -11.46 -21.70
N ASP A 607 4.07 -12.63 -21.05
CA ASP A 607 4.73 -13.83 -21.55
C ASP A 607 4.04 -14.37 -22.81
N MET A 608 2.72 -14.23 -22.92
CA MET A 608 1.94 -14.57 -24.10
C MET A 608 2.22 -13.61 -25.26
N GLU A 609 2.32 -12.30 -25.02
CA GLU A 609 2.73 -11.32 -26.05
C GLU A 609 4.14 -11.61 -26.59
N LYS A 610 5.13 -11.89 -25.71
CA LYS A 610 6.49 -12.26 -26.12
C LYS A 610 6.55 -13.60 -26.87
N GLU A 611 5.74 -14.58 -26.46
CA GLU A 611 5.63 -15.86 -27.12
C GLU A 611 4.97 -15.70 -28.51
N ILE A 612 3.94 -14.87 -28.62
CA ILE A 612 3.24 -14.52 -29.86
C ILE A 612 4.17 -13.75 -30.84
N GLU A 613 4.94 -12.77 -30.37
CA GLU A 613 5.92 -12.02 -31.16
C GLU A 613 7.05 -12.89 -31.71
N SER A 614 7.36 -14.03 -31.09
CA SER A 614 8.39 -14.96 -31.52
C SER A 614 7.88 -16.04 -32.49
N MET A 615 6.57 -16.15 -32.70
CA MET A 615 5.94 -17.19 -33.52
C MET A 615 6.05 -16.88 -35.01
N THR A 616 6.32 -17.92 -35.81
CA THR A 616 6.26 -17.83 -37.25
C THR A 616 4.81 -17.85 -37.78
N GLU A 617 4.57 -17.33 -38.98
CA GLU A 617 3.24 -17.32 -39.61
C GLU A 617 2.52 -18.69 -39.59
N LYS A 618 3.27 -19.76 -39.71
CA LYS A 618 2.74 -21.14 -39.70
C LYS A 618 2.32 -21.54 -38.26
N GLU A 619 3.10 -21.16 -37.26
CA GLU A 619 2.81 -21.45 -35.87
C GLU A 619 1.62 -20.64 -35.36
N LEU A 620 1.51 -19.37 -35.76
CA LEU A 620 0.34 -18.53 -35.47
C LEU A 620 -0.95 -19.09 -36.01
N LYS A 621 -0.93 -19.57 -37.28
CA LYS A 621 -2.11 -20.20 -37.89
C LYS A 621 -2.53 -21.48 -37.16
N GLN A 622 -1.57 -22.30 -36.72
CA GLN A 622 -1.86 -23.50 -35.92
C GLN A 622 -2.39 -23.17 -34.53
N ALA A 623 -1.84 -22.13 -33.88
CA ALA A 623 -2.31 -21.65 -32.58
C ALA A 623 -3.75 -21.12 -32.67
N ILE A 624 -4.07 -20.30 -33.67
CA ILE A 624 -5.43 -19.80 -33.94
C ILE A 624 -6.44 -20.94 -34.08
N GLU A 625 -6.08 -21.99 -34.85
CA GLU A 625 -6.95 -23.15 -35.06
C GLU A 625 -7.20 -23.91 -33.73
N LYS A 626 -6.15 -24.11 -32.93
CA LYS A 626 -6.21 -24.80 -31.65
C LYS A 626 -7.07 -24.04 -30.63
N VAL A 627 -6.86 -22.73 -30.52
CA VAL A 627 -7.63 -21.85 -29.60
C VAL A 627 -9.09 -21.77 -30.07
N THR A 628 -9.36 -21.67 -31.37
CA THR A 628 -10.73 -21.66 -31.90
C THR A 628 -11.48 -22.96 -31.57
N LYS A 629 -10.80 -24.11 -31.62
CA LYS A 629 -11.39 -25.39 -31.26
C LYS A 629 -11.75 -25.48 -29.77
N LYS A 630 -10.84 -25.01 -28.91
CA LYS A 630 -11.08 -24.95 -27.45
C LYS A 630 -12.22 -23.99 -27.11
N MET A 631 -12.24 -22.80 -27.74
CA MET A 631 -13.31 -21.82 -27.57
C MET A 631 -14.69 -22.39 -27.92
N ASN A 632 -14.81 -23.08 -29.03
CA ASN A 632 -16.07 -23.69 -29.46
C ASN A 632 -16.48 -24.84 -28.51
N GLN A 633 -15.52 -25.57 -27.94
CA GLN A 633 -15.79 -26.60 -26.97
C GLN A 633 -16.28 -26.00 -25.66
N ALA A 634 -15.62 -24.97 -25.13
CA ALA A 634 -16.04 -24.27 -23.94
C ALA A 634 -17.45 -23.65 -24.09
N ALA A 635 -17.75 -23.09 -25.27
CA ALA A 635 -19.08 -22.58 -25.58
C ALA A 635 -20.15 -23.69 -25.63
N ALA A 636 -19.81 -24.87 -26.18
CA ALA A 636 -20.72 -26.03 -26.19
C ALA A 636 -20.97 -26.61 -24.80
N GLU A 637 -20.02 -26.49 -23.89
CA GLU A 637 -20.10 -26.89 -22.48
C GLU A 637 -20.75 -25.81 -21.60
N LEU A 638 -21.25 -24.72 -22.20
CA LEU A 638 -21.86 -23.54 -21.53
C LEU A 638 -20.92 -22.82 -20.55
N ASN A 639 -19.61 -23.02 -20.68
CA ASN A 639 -18.59 -22.28 -19.94
C ASN A 639 -18.27 -20.97 -20.68
N PHE A 640 -19.14 -19.98 -20.55
CA PHE A 640 -19.08 -18.72 -21.30
C PHE A 640 -17.88 -17.85 -20.91
N GLU A 641 -17.39 -17.96 -19.69
CA GLU A 641 -16.24 -17.21 -19.18
C GLU A 641 -14.95 -17.69 -19.87
N GLU A 642 -14.72 -19.00 -19.90
CA GLU A 642 -13.58 -19.59 -20.60
C GLU A 642 -13.70 -19.41 -22.13
N ALA A 643 -14.90 -19.46 -22.69
CA ALA A 643 -15.13 -19.18 -24.10
C ALA A 643 -14.82 -17.73 -24.46
N ALA A 644 -15.12 -16.77 -23.57
CA ALA A 644 -14.78 -15.35 -23.77
C ALA A 644 -13.26 -15.13 -23.70
N ARG A 645 -12.57 -15.68 -22.71
CA ARG A 645 -11.12 -15.64 -22.60
C ARG A 645 -10.41 -16.19 -23.83
N LEU A 646 -10.83 -17.36 -24.29
CA LEU A 646 -10.27 -17.99 -25.49
C LEU A 646 -10.61 -17.21 -26.79
N ARG A 647 -11.72 -16.47 -26.83
CA ARG A 647 -12.04 -15.56 -27.94
C ARG A 647 -11.04 -14.40 -27.98
N ASP A 648 -10.69 -13.85 -26.84
CA ASP A 648 -9.79 -12.70 -26.75
C ASP A 648 -8.36 -13.13 -27.11
N GLU A 649 -7.87 -14.25 -26.58
CA GLU A 649 -6.61 -14.91 -26.97
C GLU A 649 -6.53 -15.17 -28.50
N ARG A 650 -7.62 -15.66 -29.08
CA ARG A 650 -7.68 -15.87 -30.58
C ARG A 650 -7.59 -14.54 -31.32
N ASN A 651 -8.16 -13.46 -30.81
CA ASN A 651 -8.13 -12.15 -31.45
C ASN A 651 -6.72 -11.56 -31.45
N GLU A 652 -5.97 -11.72 -30.36
CA GLU A 652 -4.57 -11.31 -30.25
C GLU A 652 -3.69 -12.06 -31.25
N LEU A 653 -3.80 -13.40 -31.32
CA LEU A 653 -3.10 -14.19 -32.31
C LEU A 653 -3.42 -13.78 -33.76
N LYS A 654 -4.66 -13.33 -34.03
CA LYS A 654 -5.07 -12.82 -35.35
C LYS A 654 -4.49 -11.45 -35.66
N CYS A 655 -4.35 -10.57 -34.63
CA CYS A 655 -3.68 -9.29 -34.78
C CYS A 655 -2.20 -9.51 -35.10
N ALA A 656 -1.49 -10.33 -34.34
CA ALA A 656 -0.09 -10.68 -34.62
C ALA A 656 0.12 -11.30 -36.04
N LEU A 657 -0.80 -12.15 -36.50
CA LEU A 657 -0.74 -12.70 -37.87
C LEU A 657 -0.99 -11.64 -38.96
N ARG A 658 -1.60 -10.52 -38.65
CA ARG A 658 -1.88 -9.42 -39.57
C ARG A 658 -0.72 -8.45 -39.65
N ASP A 659 0.09 -8.38 -38.58
CA ASP A 659 1.25 -7.48 -38.46
C ASP A 659 2.55 -8.13 -39.00
N LEU A 660 2.55 -9.42 -39.26
CA LEU A 660 3.55 -10.19 -40.03
C LEU A 660 3.31 -10.10 -41.52
#